data_43be01f044b1a88a875fb41bb2529824
#
_entry.id   43be01f044b1a88a875fb41bb2529824
#
_cell.length_a   1.000
_cell.length_b   1.000
_cell.length_c   1.000
_cell.angle_alpha   90.00
_cell.angle_beta   90.00
_cell.angle_gamma   90.00
#
_symmetry.space_group_name_H-M   'P 1'
#
loop_
_entity.id
_entity.type
_entity.pdbx_description
1 polymer ?
#
loop_
_entity_poly.entity_id
_entity_poly.type
_entity_poly.pdbx_seq_one_letter_code
_entity_poly.pdbx_strand_id
1 'polypeptide(L)'
;DLTNTANLDPGAYQGYIYFNTNTGSDPDQIVRTDTISVYMNLLIDGSQLSEGNTAVPSGNPSPITVVDDQSEPIGLVLDFINSQGGDVSVMRIDAYPPTDASTPFADPSGLINDPNYAPRYFEITGDFSAAFAVDIGFDYGSLAGIQDASKLRIAKRVSNAGIGEEWQIISTADLNVDTDNTIVYALNQTSFSQWAIISNKTENTFLDVSAPVVQSITLDPVSPGTLEPVEVHAVIDDESGINQVTLNYTQGGSEQFTSIPMTFATDYTATIPANAVSMNGLKMFITAEDVLGYISISDTSGVAVSFPASTLTTNSASGSMYSTGYPKDKWRLLSIPAVLDDPTVSTVIGDELGAQTNNIWRLFRYDQVSSSYNNPTSFLTGESYWLYQRVEDNILLGTTSGATGNMDGTALVIKPGWNLIGSPYPFKVNFSLDQNLFYGPIAYGLSGEGWSDIITELSSWTGYAVYNKTTSDKTVVIDPIHGTSGMLAKQIEDEGWLMNLVVQSGDYVDAFNRFGQLNTAANELDYHDNPELLPPGDYISLTFEQELYPDQMFTSDVRGLDELVNVWNIQIAGSGLEHNAQLSWAEELPMADEMALRIVDLNSKTVVDGKQENQISLGIINKHFPHKLYAIVGPPDLVDDIAKELLAAIPEEFVLHNNYPNPFNPVTNIKFGLPEPKN
;
A
#
# COMPACT_ATOMS: atom_id res chain seq x y z
N ASP A 1 9.63 -9.88 9.06
CA ASP A 1 9.34 -8.60 9.71
C ASP A 1 10.63 -7.78 9.75
N LEU A 2 10.78 -6.85 8.79
CA LEU A 2 11.98 -5.99 8.66
C LEU A 2 11.93 -4.75 9.58
N THR A 3 11.10 -4.77 10.60
CA THR A 3 10.77 -3.60 11.42
C THR A 3 11.83 -3.21 12.45
N ASN A 4 12.98 -3.83 12.50
CA ASN A 4 14.01 -3.48 13.50
C ASN A 4 15.44 -3.74 13.00
N THR A 5 15.81 -3.14 11.89
CA THR A 5 17.19 -3.19 11.39
C THR A 5 18.12 -2.19 12.08
N ALA A 6 17.59 -1.24 12.85
CA ALA A 6 18.34 -0.16 13.50
C ALA A 6 19.41 -0.61 14.52
N ASN A 7 19.43 -1.90 14.90
CA ASN A 7 20.41 -2.48 15.81
C ASN A 7 21.19 -3.65 15.19
N LEU A 8 21.19 -3.76 13.87
CA LEU A 8 21.97 -4.77 13.16
C LEU A 8 23.24 -4.11 12.62
N ASP A 9 24.36 -4.78 12.79
CA ASP A 9 25.62 -4.34 12.17
C ASP A 9 25.54 -4.59 10.64
N PRO A 10 26.31 -3.85 9.82
CA PRO A 10 26.49 -4.20 8.42
C PRO A 10 26.99 -5.63 8.25
N GLY A 11 26.41 -6.38 7.33
CA GLY A 11 26.80 -7.78 7.09
C GLY A 11 25.70 -8.60 6.44
N ALA A 12 26.02 -9.87 6.18
CA ALA A 12 25.09 -10.83 5.62
C ALA A 12 24.29 -11.52 6.71
N TYR A 13 22.95 -11.47 6.59
CA TYR A 13 22.04 -12.14 7.51
C TYR A 13 21.27 -13.23 6.80
N GLN A 14 21.16 -14.40 7.45
CA GLN A 14 20.34 -15.49 6.97
C GLN A 14 19.08 -15.62 7.82
N GLY A 15 17.94 -15.65 7.17
CA GLY A 15 16.64 -15.89 7.78
C GLY A 15 15.86 -16.96 7.06
N TYR A 16 14.73 -17.35 7.63
CA TYR A 16 13.81 -18.32 7.04
C TYR A 16 12.40 -17.76 7.04
N ILE A 17 11.74 -17.81 5.88
CA ILE A 17 10.30 -17.56 5.80
C ILE A 17 9.58 -18.90 5.75
N TYR A 18 8.68 -19.11 6.70
CA TYR A 18 7.85 -20.32 6.77
C TYR A 18 6.49 -20.01 6.15
N PHE A 19 6.14 -20.73 5.09
CA PHE A 19 4.81 -20.68 4.51
C PHE A 19 3.99 -21.85 5.06
N ASN A 20 2.96 -21.52 5.83
CA ASN A 20 1.95 -22.50 6.22
C ASN A 20 0.82 -22.43 5.17
N THR A 21 0.84 -23.32 4.21
CA THR A 21 -0.27 -23.47 3.27
C THR A 21 -1.36 -24.31 3.92
N ASN A 22 -2.44 -23.67 4.37
CA ASN A 22 -3.63 -24.36 4.81
C ASN A 22 -4.58 -24.48 3.60
N THR A 23 -4.37 -25.49 2.80
CA THR A 23 -5.25 -25.77 1.65
C THR A 23 -6.35 -26.75 2.10
N GLY A 24 -7.48 -26.19 2.57
CA GLY A 24 -8.74 -26.90 2.59
C GLY A 24 -9.03 -27.81 3.79
N SER A 25 -10.29 -28.09 3.95
CA SER A 25 -10.95 -28.86 4.99
C SER A 25 -10.80 -30.39 4.92
N ASP A 26 -9.73 -30.89 4.34
CA ASP A 26 -9.46 -32.33 4.29
C ASP A 26 -8.59 -32.73 5.48
N PRO A 27 -9.10 -33.55 6.42
CA PRO A 27 -8.36 -33.96 7.60
C PRO A 27 -7.16 -34.86 7.34
N ASP A 28 -7.01 -35.39 6.11
CA ASP A 28 -5.89 -36.26 5.72
C ASP A 28 -4.79 -35.52 4.92
N GLN A 29 -4.88 -34.19 4.75
CA GLN A 29 -3.83 -33.43 4.08
C GLN A 29 -2.63 -33.18 5.00
N ILE A 30 -1.48 -33.65 4.55
CA ILE A 30 -0.18 -33.36 5.16
C ILE A 30 0.08 -31.84 5.04
N VAL A 31 0.15 -31.15 6.17
CA VAL A 31 0.63 -29.77 6.24
C VAL A 31 2.08 -29.75 5.71
N ARG A 32 2.28 -29.27 4.50
CA ARG A 32 3.61 -29.01 3.99
C ARG A 32 4.06 -27.64 4.44
N THR A 33 5.13 -27.58 5.20
CA THR A 33 5.84 -26.36 5.53
C THR A 33 6.94 -26.20 4.50
N ASP A 34 6.74 -25.30 3.55
CA ASP A 34 7.81 -24.91 2.61
C ASP A 34 8.64 -23.80 3.27
N THR A 35 9.95 -24.00 3.33
CA THR A 35 10.89 -23.04 3.90
C THR A 35 11.69 -22.42 2.78
N ILE A 36 11.65 -21.10 2.66
CA ILE A 36 12.53 -20.33 1.77
C ILE A 36 13.61 -19.71 2.64
N SER A 37 14.86 -19.98 2.32
CA SER A 37 16.00 -19.28 2.91
C SER A 37 16.04 -17.86 2.33
N VAL A 38 15.99 -16.87 3.19
CA VAL A 38 16.12 -15.47 2.79
C VAL A 38 17.45 -14.96 3.30
N TYR A 39 18.24 -14.47 2.40
CA TYR A 39 19.50 -13.80 2.68
C TYR A 39 19.28 -12.31 2.60
N MET A 40 19.64 -11.58 3.64
CA MET A 40 19.57 -10.14 3.70
C MET A 40 20.97 -9.61 3.96
N ASN A 41 21.46 -8.76 3.07
CA ASN A 41 22.69 -8.03 3.28
C ASN A 41 22.33 -6.64 3.81
N LEU A 42 22.77 -6.33 5.02
CA LEU A 42 22.66 -5.00 5.58
C LEU A 42 23.91 -4.21 5.19
N LEU A 43 23.71 -3.16 4.41
CA LEU A 43 24.77 -2.30 3.92
C LEU A 43 24.99 -1.11 4.84
N ILE A 44 26.22 -0.62 4.86
CA ILE A 44 26.49 0.76 5.24
C ILE A 44 25.96 1.64 4.10
N ASP A 45 25.27 2.72 4.43
CA ASP A 45 24.78 3.66 3.41
C ASP A 45 25.95 4.14 2.53
N GLY A 46 25.73 4.11 1.21
CA GLY A 46 26.75 4.40 0.20
C GLY A 46 27.71 3.26 -0.17
N SER A 47 27.67 2.10 0.51
CA SER A 47 28.54 0.97 0.15
C SER A 47 28.05 0.22 -1.08
N GLN A 48 28.98 -0.30 -1.90
CA GLN A 48 28.68 -1.17 -3.04
C GLN A 48 29.00 -2.61 -2.68
N LEU A 49 28.15 -3.53 -3.13
CA LEU A 49 28.32 -4.98 -2.95
C LEU A 49 28.62 -5.68 -4.28
N SER A 50 29.53 -6.66 -4.21
CA SER A 50 29.66 -7.68 -5.25
C SER A 50 29.73 -9.04 -4.57
N GLU A 51 28.86 -9.96 -4.98
CA GLU A 51 28.80 -11.32 -4.44
C GLU A 51 29.36 -12.32 -5.47
N GLY A 52 30.18 -13.24 -5.01
CA GLY A 52 30.69 -14.34 -5.81
C GLY A 52 30.57 -15.66 -5.08
N ASN A 53 30.10 -16.69 -5.80
CA ASN A 53 30.02 -18.06 -5.28
C ASN A 53 30.83 -18.98 -6.16
N THR A 54 31.62 -19.88 -5.57
CA THR A 54 32.43 -20.82 -6.33
C THR A 54 32.49 -22.19 -5.68
N ALA A 55 32.39 -23.23 -6.52
CA ALA A 55 32.64 -24.60 -6.11
C ALA A 55 34.12 -24.90 -6.11
N VAL A 56 34.66 -25.48 -5.05
CA VAL A 56 36.04 -25.84 -4.87
C VAL A 56 36.22 -27.34 -5.08
N PRO A 57 36.96 -27.78 -6.12
CA PRO A 57 37.25 -29.19 -6.31
C PRO A 57 38.12 -29.78 -5.20
N SER A 58 38.08 -31.11 -5.02
CA SER A 58 38.98 -31.80 -4.11
C SER A 58 40.40 -31.84 -4.68
N GLY A 59 41.39 -31.83 -3.79
CA GLY A 59 42.81 -31.90 -4.13
C GLY A 59 43.51 -30.55 -4.06
N ASN A 60 44.38 -30.30 -5.04
CA ASN A 60 45.06 -29.02 -5.25
C ASN A 60 44.60 -28.43 -6.60
N PRO A 61 43.45 -27.79 -6.66
CA PRO A 61 42.96 -27.18 -7.90
C PRO A 61 43.87 -26.02 -8.35
N SER A 62 43.77 -25.63 -9.62
CA SER A 62 44.35 -24.36 -10.08
C SER A 62 43.70 -23.19 -9.32
N PRO A 63 44.43 -22.06 -9.16
CA PRO A 63 43.87 -20.87 -8.50
C PRO A 63 42.52 -20.46 -9.09
N ILE A 64 41.58 -20.17 -8.26
CA ILE A 64 40.21 -19.82 -8.59
C ILE A 64 40.02 -18.32 -8.43
N THR A 65 39.80 -17.61 -9.54
CA THR A 65 39.33 -16.22 -9.49
C THR A 65 37.84 -16.23 -9.16
N VAL A 66 37.45 -15.59 -8.07
CA VAL A 66 36.03 -15.48 -7.70
C VAL A 66 35.38 -14.40 -8.58
N VAL A 67 34.24 -14.75 -9.17
CA VAL A 67 33.47 -13.88 -10.06
C VAL A 67 32.06 -13.70 -9.53
N ASP A 68 31.43 -12.58 -9.88
CA ASP A 68 30.03 -12.30 -9.57
C ASP A 68 29.06 -13.05 -10.53
N ASP A 69 27.79 -12.76 -10.44
CA ASP A 69 26.72 -13.33 -11.28
C ASP A 69 26.80 -12.89 -12.76
N GLN A 70 27.53 -11.80 -13.04
CA GLN A 70 27.83 -11.31 -14.39
C GLN A 70 29.13 -11.90 -14.97
N SER A 71 29.80 -12.79 -14.21
CA SER A 71 31.11 -13.36 -14.51
C SER A 71 32.27 -12.36 -14.49
N GLU A 72 32.12 -11.24 -13.76
CA GLU A 72 33.18 -10.26 -13.56
C GLU A 72 33.98 -10.59 -12.29
N PRO A 73 35.32 -10.47 -12.29
CA PRO A 73 36.16 -10.73 -11.12
C PRO A 73 35.82 -9.73 -9.97
N ILE A 74 35.58 -10.25 -8.77
CA ILE A 74 35.33 -9.43 -7.60
C ILE A 74 36.61 -9.04 -6.83
N GLY A 75 37.76 -9.29 -7.36
CA GLY A 75 39.05 -8.95 -6.77
C GLY A 75 39.55 -9.93 -5.71
N LEU A 76 39.10 -11.19 -5.76
CA LEU A 76 39.56 -12.26 -4.87
C LEU A 76 40.02 -13.47 -5.66
N VAL A 77 41.17 -14.04 -5.26
CA VAL A 77 41.72 -15.28 -5.79
C VAL A 77 41.93 -16.28 -4.65
N LEU A 78 41.50 -17.52 -4.86
CA LEU A 78 41.65 -18.62 -3.91
C LEU A 78 42.59 -19.69 -4.53
N ASP A 79 43.74 -19.93 -3.91
CA ASP A 79 44.71 -20.96 -4.32
C ASP A 79 44.76 -22.05 -3.23
N PHE A 80 43.99 -23.11 -3.43
CA PHE A 80 43.89 -24.19 -2.45
C PHE A 80 45.10 -25.11 -2.52
N ILE A 81 45.86 -25.15 -1.44
CA ILE A 81 46.98 -26.07 -1.26
C ILE A 81 46.46 -27.50 -0.99
N ASN A 82 45.33 -27.60 -0.28
CA ASN A 82 44.62 -28.85 -0.01
C ASN A 82 43.15 -28.60 0.22
N SER A 83 42.30 -29.32 -0.48
CA SER A 83 40.86 -29.28 -0.34
C SER A 83 40.23 -30.67 -0.43
N GLN A 84 39.17 -30.95 0.33
CA GLN A 84 38.34 -32.15 0.16
C GLN A 84 37.09 -31.87 -0.69
N GLY A 85 37.01 -30.68 -1.28
CA GLY A 85 35.83 -30.15 -1.97
C GLY A 85 34.91 -29.40 -1.04
N GLY A 86 34.19 -28.44 -1.60
CA GLY A 86 33.25 -27.59 -0.86
C GLY A 86 32.81 -26.40 -1.69
N ASP A 87 32.07 -25.52 -1.10
CA ASP A 87 31.62 -24.27 -1.72
C ASP A 87 32.14 -23.08 -0.91
N VAL A 88 32.50 -21.99 -1.61
CA VAL A 88 32.91 -20.71 -1.02
C VAL A 88 31.99 -19.62 -1.52
N SER A 89 31.47 -18.85 -0.59
CA SER A 89 30.74 -17.62 -0.86
C SER A 89 31.57 -16.41 -0.39
N VAL A 90 31.69 -15.43 -1.25
CA VAL A 90 32.45 -14.21 -1.00
C VAL A 90 31.57 -13.01 -1.23
N MET A 91 31.57 -12.10 -0.29
CA MET A 91 30.97 -10.77 -0.44
C MET A 91 32.11 -9.75 -0.38
N ARG A 92 32.25 -8.94 -1.42
CA ARG A 92 33.11 -7.76 -1.45
C ARG A 92 32.27 -6.56 -1.09
N ILE A 93 32.75 -5.75 -0.16
CA ILE A 93 32.10 -4.54 0.31
C ILE A 93 33.05 -3.39 0.04
N ASP A 94 32.66 -2.47 -0.87
CA ASP A 94 33.42 -1.28 -1.19
C ASP A 94 33.05 -0.16 -0.20
N ALA A 95 33.60 -0.27 1.00
CA ALA A 95 33.50 0.66 2.11
C ALA A 95 34.69 0.41 3.06
N TYR A 96 34.93 1.36 3.96
CA TYR A 96 35.93 1.11 4.99
C TYR A 96 35.49 0.00 5.94
N PRO A 97 36.42 -0.90 6.33
CA PRO A 97 36.09 -1.95 7.28
C PRO A 97 35.58 -1.37 8.58
N PRO A 98 34.49 -1.88 9.15
CA PRO A 98 33.96 -1.36 10.40
C PRO A 98 34.97 -1.47 11.55
N THR A 99 35.31 -0.33 12.15
CA THR A 99 36.25 -0.24 13.28
C THR A 99 35.49 0.38 14.45
N ASP A 100 35.66 -0.20 15.65
CA ASP A 100 35.09 0.32 16.88
C ASP A 100 36.22 0.74 17.82
N ALA A 101 36.07 1.90 18.48
CA ALA A 101 37.00 2.35 19.47
C ALA A 101 37.13 1.41 20.69
N SER A 102 36.14 0.56 20.92
CA SER A 102 36.13 -0.47 21.96
C SER A 102 36.85 -1.77 21.54
N THR A 103 37.15 -1.95 20.27
CA THR A 103 37.85 -3.12 19.71
C THR A 103 39.15 -2.69 19.04
N PRO A 104 40.19 -2.55 19.80
CA PRO A 104 41.47 -2.08 19.30
C PRO A 104 42.05 -3.06 18.28
N PHE A 105 42.67 -2.50 17.30
CA PHE A 105 43.47 -3.20 16.33
C PHE A 105 44.67 -3.92 17.00
N ALA A 106 44.83 -5.21 16.74
CA ALA A 106 45.95 -5.98 17.26
C ALA A 106 47.03 -6.17 16.19
N ASP A 107 48.15 -5.51 16.40
CA ASP A 107 49.38 -5.81 15.67
C ASP A 107 50.48 -6.29 16.63
N PRO A 108 50.61 -7.60 16.91
CA PRO A 108 51.65 -8.15 17.72
C PRO A 108 53.08 -7.92 17.16
N SER A 109 53.18 -7.60 15.87
CA SER A 109 54.47 -7.35 15.20
C SER A 109 54.96 -5.92 15.33
N GLY A 110 54.07 -4.95 15.69
CA GLY A 110 54.36 -3.55 15.76
C GLY A 110 54.69 -2.89 14.41
N LEU A 111 54.29 -3.47 13.31
CA LEU A 111 54.52 -2.98 11.94
C LEU A 111 53.56 -1.85 11.54
N ILE A 112 52.37 -1.86 12.11
CA ILE A 112 51.32 -0.88 11.85
C ILE A 112 51.09 -0.03 13.11
N ASN A 113 51.51 1.22 13.08
CA ASN A 113 51.38 2.14 14.21
C ASN A 113 50.25 3.17 14.01
N ASP A 114 49.91 3.45 12.76
CA ASP A 114 48.82 4.35 12.36
C ASP A 114 48.09 3.69 11.21
N PRO A 115 47.08 2.86 11.52
CA PRO A 115 46.41 2.02 10.52
C PRO A 115 45.63 2.86 9.53
N ASN A 116 45.81 2.55 8.26
CA ASN A 116 45.02 3.05 7.14
C ASN A 116 44.45 1.83 6.41
N TYR A 117 43.13 1.68 6.45
CA TYR A 117 42.41 0.59 5.79
C TYR A 117 42.10 0.98 4.36
N ALA A 118 42.19 0.02 3.45
CA ALA A 118 41.63 0.19 2.11
C ALA A 118 40.10 0.34 2.22
N PRO A 119 39.46 1.17 1.38
CA PRO A 119 38.00 1.33 1.35
C PRO A 119 37.36 0.13 0.63
N ARG A 120 37.74 -1.05 1.07
CA ARG A 120 37.25 -2.35 0.60
C ARG A 120 37.61 -3.44 1.60
N TYR A 121 36.61 -4.26 1.93
CA TYR A 121 36.84 -5.47 2.69
C TYR A 121 36.02 -6.63 2.13
N PHE A 122 36.33 -7.84 2.57
CA PHE A 122 35.70 -9.06 2.09
C PHE A 122 35.16 -9.86 3.26
N GLU A 123 33.96 -10.38 3.09
CA GLU A 123 33.39 -11.44 3.95
C GLU A 123 33.48 -12.75 3.19
N ILE A 124 34.17 -13.73 3.75
CA ILE A 124 34.35 -15.02 3.11
C ILE A 124 33.76 -16.09 4.03
N THR A 125 32.88 -16.90 3.48
CA THR A 125 32.32 -18.09 4.14
C THR A 125 32.56 -19.32 3.28
N GLY A 126 32.62 -20.49 3.87
CA GLY A 126 32.80 -21.73 3.13
C GLY A 126 32.17 -22.92 3.84
N ASP A 127 31.63 -23.84 3.07
CA ASP A 127 31.09 -25.12 3.55
C ASP A 127 32.01 -26.26 3.09
N PHE A 128 32.87 -26.71 3.99
CA PHE A 128 33.84 -27.79 3.75
C PHE A 128 33.62 -28.92 4.75
N SER A 129 33.53 -30.13 4.23
CA SER A 129 33.35 -31.34 5.05
C SER A 129 34.58 -31.74 5.86
N ALA A 130 35.75 -31.17 5.59
CA ALA A 130 37.02 -31.44 6.26
C ALA A 130 37.95 -30.22 6.24
N ALA A 131 39.04 -30.29 7.00
CA ALA A 131 40.06 -29.24 7.03
C ALA A 131 40.63 -28.94 5.62
N PHE A 132 40.88 -27.69 5.35
CA PHE A 132 41.48 -27.19 4.11
C PHE A 132 42.65 -26.25 4.45
N ALA A 133 43.47 -25.97 3.42
CA ALA A 133 44.48 -24.92 3.42
C ALA A 133 44.42 -24.17 2.09
N VAL A 134 44.41 -22.83 2.17
CA VAL A 134 44.22 -21.95 1.02
C VAL A 134 45.10 -20.70 1.17
N ASP A 135 45.69 -20.26 0.10
CA ASP A 135 46.25 -18.91 -0.04
C ASP A 135 45.15 -17.99 -0.58
N ILE A 136 44.86 -16.93 0.13
CA ILE A 136 43.79 -15.97 -0.22
C ILE A 136 44.44 -14.72 -0.78
N GLY A 137 44.26 -14.48 -2.09
CA GLY A 137 44.80 -13.32 -2.81
C GLY A 137 43.74 -12.20 -2.93
N PHE A 138 44.11 -11.01 -2.57
CA PHE A 138 43.29 -9.81 -2.67
C PHE A 138 43.89 -8.87 -3.72
N ASP A 139 43.12 -8.60 -4.77
CA ASP A 139 43.54 -7.69 -5.84
C ASP A 139 43.47 -6.25 -5.35
N TYR A 140 44.58 -5.55 -5.37
CA TYR A 140 44.71 -4.14 -5.02
C TYR A 140 44.85 -3.22 -6.24
N GLY A 141 44.85 -3.77 -7.46
CA GLY A 141 45.09 -3.01 -8.69
C GLY A 141 44.05 -1.93 -8.96
N SER A 142 42.84 -2.13 -8.44
CA SER A 142 41.76 -1.13 -8.53
C SER A 142 41.71 -0.14 -7.36
N LEU A 143 42.56 -0.29 -6.33
CA LEU A 143 42.65 0.62 -5.22
C LEU A 143 43.54 1.81 -5.56
N ALA A 144 43.02 3.01 -5.41
CA ALA A 144 43.78 4.25 -5.60
C ALA A 144 44.60 4.61 -4.35
N GLY A 145 45.69 5.36 -4.53
CA GLY A 145 46.46 5.91 -3.43
C GLY A 145 47.56 4.98 -2.87
N ILE A 146 47.87 3.86 -3.54
CA ILE A 146 49.00 2.98 -3.17
C ILE A 146 50.30 3.59 -3.68
N GLN A 147 51.18 3.99 -2.73
CA GLN A 147 52.51 4.54 -3.01
C GLN A 147 53.59 3.44 -2.98
N ASP A 148 53.48 2.49 -2.03
CA ASP A 148 54.41 1.37 -1.90
C ASP A 148 53.66 0.05 -1.60
N ALA A 149 53.38 -0.73 -2.63
CA ALA A 149 52.67 -1.98 -2.50
C ALA A 149 53.39 -2.99 -1.58
N SER A 150 54.74 -2.92 -1.42
CA SER A 150 55.47 -3.81 -0.54
C SER A 150 55.13 -3.63 0.94
N LYS A 151 54.46 -2.51 1.29
CA LYS A 151 54.01 -2.16 2.61
C LYS A 151 52.53 -2.53 2.89
N LEU A 152 51.86 -3.08 1.90
CA LEU A 152 50.53 -3.62 2.09
C LEU A 152 50.53 -4.79 3.07
N ARG A 153 49.54 -4.86 3.90
CA ARG A 153 49.32 -5.93 4.87
C ARG A 153 47.85 -6.37 4.76
N ILE A 154 47.55 -7.53 5.32
CA ILE A 154 46.20 -8.05 5.42
C ILE A 154 45.84 -8.10 6.90
N ALA A 155 44.66 -7.59 7.20
CA ALA A 155 44.00 -7.74 8.47
C ALA A 155 42.84 -8.74 8.35
N LYS A 156 42.63 -9.55 9.37
CA LYS A 156 41.60 -10.58 9.47
C LYS A 156 40.86 -10.44 10.79
N ARG A 157 39.54 -10.62 10.81
CA ARG A 157 38.78 -10.89 12.05
C ARG A 157 38.71 -12.38 12.31
N VAL A 158 38.47 -12.76 13.58
CA VAL A 158 38.41 -14.18 13.97
C VAL A 158 37.17 -14.86 13.41
N SER A 159 36.10 -14.13 13.26
CA SER A 159 34.83 -14.61 12.69
C SER A 159 34.12 -13.54 11.84
N ASN A 160 33.03 -13.89 11.17
CA ASN A 160 32.16 -12.95 10.48
C ASN A 160 31.15 -12.31 11.46
N ALA A 161 31.41 -12.28 12.77
CA ALA A 161 30.46 -11.84 13.78
C ALA A 161 30.28 -10.30 13.87
N GLY A 162 30.96 -9.53 13.04
CA GLY A 162 30.73 -8.09 12.93
C GLY A 162 31.50 -7.23 13.93
N ILE A 163 30.98 -6.05 14.25
CA ILE A 163 31.55 -5.07 15.19
C ILE A 163 31.68 -5.70 16.57
N GLY A 164 32.83 -5.54 17.20
CA GLY A 164 33.15 -6.11 18.52
C GLY A 164 34.26 -7.13 18.48
N GLU A 165 34.72 -7.54 17.31
CA GLU A 165 35.93 -8.35 17.16
C GLU A 165 37.10 -7.50 16.66
N GLU A 166 38.25 -7.82 17.23
CA GLU A 166 39.53 -7.13 16.92
C GLU A 166 40.03 -7.54 15.51
N TRP A 167 40.46 -6.56 14.70
CA TRP A 167 41.21 -6.82 13.47
C TRP A 167 42.64 -7.25 13.83
N GLN A 168 43.05 -8.42 13.35
CA GLN A 168 44.37 -9.00 13.56
C GLN A 168 45.20 -8.98 12.30
N ILE A 169 46.40 -8.45 12.35
CA ILE A 169 47.34 -8.44 11.22
C ILE A 169 47.88 -9.85 11.00
N ILE A 170 47.86 -10.28 9.74
CA ILE A 170 48.52 -11.49 9.31
C ILE A 170 50.05 -11.32 9.39
N SER A 171 50.73 -12.33 9.95
CA SER A 171 52.18 -12.36 10.04
C SER A 171 52.86 -12.12 8.69
N THR A 172 53.93 -11.37 8.65
CA THR A 172 54.71 -11.18 7.43
C THR A 172 55.28 -12.48 6.84
N ALA A 173 55.43 -13.54 7.66
CA ALA A 173 55.81 -14.88 7.19
C ALA A 173 54.68 -15.57 6.41
N ASP A 174 53.43 -15.18 6.68
CA ASP A 174 52.26 -15.71 6.01
C ASP A 174 51.66 -14.71 4.99
N LEU A 175 52.47 -13.74 4.54
CA LEU A 175 52.08 -12.72 3.57
C LEU A 175 52.99 -12.76 2.36
N ASN A 176 52.42 -12.64 1.16
CA ASN A 176 53.15 -12.43 -0.08
C ASN A 176 52.50 -11.31 -0.89
N VAL A 177 53.32 -10.37 -1.40
CA VAL A 177 52.85 -9.28 -2.24
C VAL A 177 53.40 -9.54 -3.67
N ASP A 178 52.49 -9.91 -4.57
CA ASP A 178 52.77 -10.06 -6.00
C ASP A 178 52.51 -8.72 -6.71
N THR A 179 53.56 -8.00 -6.96
CA THR A 179 53.51 -6.66 -7.59
C THR A 179 53.23 -6.75 -9.09
N ASP A 180 53.55 -7.90 -9.75
CA ASP A 180 53.36 -8.07 -11.17
C ASP A 180 51.87 -8.29 -11.51
N ASN A 181 51.13 -8.98 -10.61
CA ASN A 181 49.72 -9.25 -10.75
C ASN A 181 48.81 -8.36 -9.87
N THR A 182 49.40 -7.44 -9.10
CA THR A 182 48.67 -6.55 -8.16
C THR A 182 47.89 -7.29 -7.10
N ILE A 183 48.39 -8.41 -6.58
CA ILE A 183 47.71 -9.24 -5.59
C ILE A 183 48.53 -9.30 -4.29
N VAL A 184 47.89 -9.13 -3.18
CA VAL A 184 48.47 -9.43 -1.86
C VAL A 184 47.82 -10.68 -1.28
N TYR A 185 48.65 -11.67 -0.94
CA TYR A 185 48.20 -12.98 -0.46
C TYR A 185 48.35 -13.13 1.05
N ALA A 186 47.30 -13.67 1.69
CA ALA A 186 47.39 -14.31 3.00
C ALA A 186 47.61 -15.81 2.79
N LEU A 187 48.80 -16.31 3.16
CA LEU A 187 49.22 -17.67 2.88
C LEU A 187 48.72 -18.66 3.96
N ASN A 188 48.51 -19.91 3.53
CA ASN A 188 48.20 -21.05 4.40
C ASN A 188 46.99 -20.86 5.35
N GLN A 189 45.96 -20.17 4.91
CA GLN A 189 44.78 -19.94 5.71
C GLN A 189 43.93 -21.24 5.82
N THR A 190 43.39 -21.48 7.02
CA THR A 190 42.60 -22.67 7.37
C THR A 190 41.19 -22.33 7.81
N SER A 191 40.83 -21.07 7.75
CA SER A 191 39.47 -20.60 8.09
C SER A 191 39.17 -19.33 7.30
N PHE A 192 37.88 -19.11 7.04
CA PHE A 192 37.35 -17.91 6.45
C PHE A 192 36.77 -16.96 7.51
N SER A 193 36.68 -15.68 7.19
CA SER A 193 36.12 -14.63 8.03
C SER A 193 36.03 -13.31 7.25
N GLN A 194 36.07 -12.17 7.93
CA GLN A 194 36.24 -10.84 7.31
C GLN A 194 37.72 -10.52 7.11
N TRP A 195 38.04 -9.88 5.99
CA TRP A 195 39.39 -9.60 5.54
C TRP A 195 39.49 -8.20 4.96
N ALA A 196 40.55 -7.46 5.28
CA ALA A 196 40.81 -6.14 4.75
C ALA A 196 42.28 -5.95 4.36
N ILE A 197 42.55 -5.14 3.34
CA ILE A 197 43.88 -4.63 3.04
C ILE A 197 44.15 -3.41 3.93
N ILE A 198 45.33 -3.34 4.50
CA ILE A 198 45.73 -2.30 5.45
C ILE A 198 47.19 -1.88 5.21
N SER A 199 47.55 -0.66 5.58
CA SER A 199 48.90 -0.13 5.60
C SER A 199 49.05 0.94 6.69
N ASN A 200 50.25 1.48 6.90
CA ASN A 200 50.40 2.76 7.64
C ASN A 200 49.97 3.94 6.76
N LYS A 201 49.36 4.95 7.34
CA LYS A 201 48.98 6.20 6.64
C LYS A 201 50.19 6.90 5.99
N THR A 202 51.37 6.72 6.53
CA THR A 202 52.60 7.30 6.02
C THR A 202 53.21 6.52 4.84
N GLU A 203 52.75 5.31 4.58
CA GLU A 203 53.25 4.41 3.54
C GLU A 203 52.31 4.33 2.34
N ASN A 204 51.01 4.26 2.59
CA ASN A 204 49.95 4.25 1.57
C ASN A 204 48.79 5.11 2.03
N THR A 205 48.27 5.94 1.15
CA THR A 205 47.10 6.77 1.41
C THR A 205 45.99 6.30 0.49
N PHE A 206 45.20 5.34 0.95
CA PHE A 206 44.06 4.85 0.14
C PHE A 206 43.09 6.01 -0.10
N LEU A 207 42.64 6.13 -1.33
CA LEU A 207 41.57 7.07 -1.68
C LEU A 207 40.23 6.46 -1.39
N ASP A 208 39.33 7.30 -0.98
CA ASP A 208 37.95 6.94 -0.71
C ASP A 208 37.23 6.47 -1.98
N VAL A 209 36.26 5.57 -1.83
CA VAL A 209 35.37 5.05 -2.89
C VAL A 209 33.91 4.99 -2.42
N SER A 210 33.66 5.47 -1.19
CA SER A 210 32.32 5.50 -0.58
C SER A 210 31.65 6.86 -0.79
N ALA A 211 30.34 6.89 -0.71
CA ALA A 211 29.59 8.14 -0.68
C ALA A 211 29.40 8.61 0.76
N PRO A 212 29.13 9.92 0.98
CA PRO A 212 28.90 10.47 2.30
C PRO A 212 27.79 9.74 3.08
N VAL A 213 27.94 9.63 4.39
CA VAL A 213 26.95 9.04 5.28
C VAL A 213 26.20 10.13 6.03
N VAL A 214 24.88 10.21 5.83
CA VAL A 214 23.99 11.09 6.61
C VAL A 214 23.66 10.39 7.93
N GLN A 215 24.34 10.79 9.01
CA GLN A 215 24.22 10.14 10.32
C GLN A 215 22.95 10.56 11.07
N SER A 216 22.53 11.81 10.93
CA SER A 216 21.30 12.31 11.57
C SER A 216 20.78 13.57 10.89
N ILE A 217 19.46 13.74 10.95
CA ILE A 217 18.75 14.96 10.55
C ILE A 217 17.90 15.40 11.72
N THR A 218 17.99 16.67 12.11
CA THR A 218 17.17 17.28 13.17
C THR A 218 16.57 18.59 12.73
N LEU A 219 15.49 19.02 13.36
CA LEU A 219 14.71 20.19 12.99
C LEU A 219 14.59 21.15 14.17
N ASP A 220 14.64 22.43 13.91
CA ASP A 220 14.29 23.48 14.85
C ASP A 220 13.32 24.50 14.22
N PRO A 221 12.04 24.57 14.66
CA PRO A 221 11.44 23.71 15.68
C PRO A 221 11.15 22.27 15.19
N VAL A 222 11.14 21.29 16.07
CA VAL A 222 10.80 19.88 15.78
C VAL A 222 9.35 19.74 15.28
N SER A 223 8.45 20.60 15.76
CA SER A 223 7.03 20.62 15.38
C SER A 223 6.68 22.03 14.93
N PRO A 224 6.97 22.40 13.69
CA PRO A 224 6.75 23.75 13.19
C PRO A 224 5.26 24.11 13.08
N GLY A 225 4.98 25.40 13.32
CA GLY A 225 3.68 25.99 13.00
C GLY A 225 3.64 26.53 11.57
N THR A 226 2.43 26.80 11.08
CA THR A 226 2.25 27.46 9.79
C THR A 226 2.97 28.83 9.76
N LEU A 227 3.68 29.11 8.66
CA LEU A 227 4.49 30.33 8.46
C LEU A 227 5.65 30.49 9.48
N GLU A 228 6.08 29.42 10.13
CA GLU A 228 7.25 29.35 10.96
C GLU A 228 8.42 28.76 10.16
N PRO A 229 9.56 29.46 10.01
CA PRO A 229 10.70 28.88 9.30
C PRO A 229 11.26 27.67 10.04
N VAL A 230 11.79 26.68 9.32
CA VAL A 230 12.37 25.48 9.91
C VAL A 230 13.84 25.43 9.59
N GLU A 231 14.70 25.47 10.61
CA GLU A 231 16.11 25.20 10.46
C GLU A 231 16.35 23.69 10.48
N VAL A 232 16.98 23.17 9.43
CA VAL A 232 17.32 21.76 9.26
C VAL A 232 18.79 21.59 9.53
N HIS A 233 19.14 20.70 10.47
CA HIS A 233 20.50 20.36 10.84
C HIS A 233 20.80 18.93 10.41
N ALA A 234 21.96 18.70 9.78
CA ALA A 234 22.40 17.38 9.37
C ALA A 234 23.85 17.13 9.80
N VAL A 235 24.07 15.99 10.44
CA VAL A 235 25.41 15.48 10.68
C VAL A 235 25.75 14.52 9.55
N ILE A 236 26.78 14.86 8.79
CA ILE A 236 27.22 14.11 7.61
C ILE A 236 28.72 13.92 7.72
N ASP A 237 29.15 12.70 7.50
CA ASP A 237 30.56 12.33 7.58
C ASP A 237 31.00 11.61 6.31
N ASP A 238 32.24 11.87 5.91
CA ASP A 238 32.90 11.23 4.80
C ASP A 238 34.41 11.36 4.95
N GLU A 239 35.16 10.33 4.62
CA GLU A 239 36.62 10.29 4.84
C GLU A 239 37.40 11.14 3.83
N SER A 240 36.88 11.31 2.62
CA SER A 240 37.47 12.20 1.61
C SER A 240 37.12 13.66 1.86
N GLY A 241 36.09 13.90 2.66
CA GLY A 241 35.52 15.20 2.95
C GLY A 241 34.33 15.55 2.02
N ILE A 242 33.45 16.38 2.54
CA ILE A 242 32.20 16.76 1.88
C ILE A 242 32.44 17.94 0.92
N ASN A 243 32.01 17.80 -0.33
CA ASN A 243 32.03 18.83 -1.35
C ASN A 243 30.78 19.72 -1.28
N GLN A 244 29.58 19.08 -1.27
CA GLN A 244 28.31 19.77 -1.29
C GLN A 244 27.24 19.02 -0.53
N VAL A 245 26.41 19.75 0.21
CA VAL A 245 25.20 19.22 0.83
C VAL A 245 24.02 20.07 0.40
N THR A 246 22.94 19.42 0.00
CA THR A 246 21.73 20.07 -0.47
C THR A 246 20.50 19.52 0.26
N LEU A 247 19.72 20.41 0.87
CA LEU A 247 18.40 20.10 1.39
C LEU A 247 17.38 20.22 0.26
N ASN A 248 16.63 19.15 0.04
CA ASN A 248 15.52 19.11 -0.89
C ASN A 248 14.22 19.03 -0.10
N TYR A 249 13.29 19.95 -0.31
CA TYR A 249 12.00 19.97 0.40
C TYR A 249 10.84 20.30 -0.52
N THR A 250 9.65 19.84 -0.13
CA THR A 250 8.39 20.14 -0.81
C THR A 250 7.24 20.22 0.18
N GLN A 251 6.13 20.84 -0.19
CA GLN A 251 4.87 20.78 0.57
C GLN A 251 4.11 19.48 0.26
N GLY A 252 3.33 19.00 1.20
CA GLY A 252 2.41 17.89 0.97
C GLY A 252 1.46 18.18 -0.22
N GLY A 253 1.14 17.15 -0.98
CA GLY A 253 0.37 17.26 -2.20
C GLY A 253 1.16 17.73 -3.42
N SER A 254 2.50 17.83 -3.33
CA SER A 254 3.38 18.21 -4.44
C SER A 254 4.52 17.21 -4.60
N GLU A 255 4.92 16.94 -5.85
CA GLU A 255 6.12 16.16 -6.19
C GLU A 255 7.32 17.06 -6.55
N GLN A 256 7.11 18.37 -6.63
CA GLN A 256 8.16 19.30 -7.03
C GLN A 256 8.98 19.72 -5.81
N PHE A 257 10.20 19.21 -5.72
CA PHE A 257 11.14 19.59 -4.67
C PHE A 257 11.87 20.87 -5.01
N THR A 258 12.06 21.71 -4.00
CA THR A 258 12.94 22.89 -4.00
C THR A 258 14.24 22.51 -3.34
N SER A 259 15.36 22.79 -3.99
CA SER A 259 16.69 22.50 -3.49
C SER A 259 17.37 23.75 -2.96
N ILE A 260 17.93 23.68 -1.75
CA ILE A 260 18.74 24.75 -1.15
C ILE A 260 20.05 24.19 -0.62
N PRO A 261 21.19 24.88 -0.87
CA PRO A 261 22.48 24.43 -0.33
C PRO A 261 22.49 24.55 1.20
N MET A 262 23.10 23.57 1.86
CA MET A 262 23.37 23.59 3.28
C MET A 262 24.78 24.15 3.54
N THR A 263 24.94 24.89 4.65
CA THR A 263 26.23 25.47 5.06
C THR A 263 26.73 24.74 6.28
N PHE A 264 28.04 24.48 6.31
CA PHE A 264 28.69 23.82 7.44
C PHE A 264 29.16 24.84 8.48
N ALA A 265 28.87 24.58 9.76
CA ALA A 265 29.46 25.26 10.92
C ALA A 265 29.96 24.22 11.93
N THR A 266 29.10 23.69 12.78
CA THR A 266 29.32 22.50 13.61
C THR A 266 28.67 21.25 12.99
N ASP A 267 27.67 21.48 12.22
CA ASP A 267 26.90 20.55 11.39
C ASP A 267 26.48 21.29 10.11
N TYR A 268 25.81 20.61 9.18
CA TYR A 268 25.24 21.21 7.98
C TYR A 268 23.86 21.79 8.28
N THR A 269 23.65 23.07 7.94
CA THR A 269 22.40 23.77 8.24
C THR A 269 21.81 24.43 7.01
N ALA A 270 20.50 24.41 6.92
CA ALA A 270 19.72 25.21 5.95
C ALA A 270 18.34 25.54 6.52
N THR A 271 17.77 26.65 6.10
CA THR A 271 16.45 27.09 6.58
C THR A 271 15.40 26.94 5.49
N ILE A 272 14.35 26.13 5.74
CA ILE A 272 13.12 26.13 4.95
C ILE A 272 12.38 27.44 5.25
N PRO A 273 12.11 28.31 4.24
CA PRO A 273 11.53 29.61 4.47
C PRO A 273 10.07 29.52 4.95
N ALA A 274 9.67 30.46 5.78
CA ALA A 274 8.33 30.52 6.40
C ALA A 274 7.16 30.35 5.41
N ASN A 275 7.26 30.91 4.21
CA ASN A 275 6.22 30.81 3.17
C ASN A 275 6.09 29.41 2.55
N ALA A 276 7.06 28.52 2.76
CA ALA A 276 6.99 27.12 2.37
C ALA A 276 6.38 26.23 3.46
N VAL A 277 6.25 26.73 4.69
CA VAL A 277 5.71 25.96 5.83
C VAL A 277 4.20 26.27 5.96
N SER A 278 3.39 25.35 5.50
CA SER A 278 1.93 25.49 5.46
C SER A 278 1.22 24.32 6.13
N MET A 279 -0.08 24.43 6.30
CA MET A 279 -0.92 23.35 6.82
C MET A 279 -0.89 22.07 5.95
N ASN A 280 -0.24 22.09 4.79
CA ASN A 280 -0.04 20.90 3.97
C ASN A 280 1.11 20.01 4.48
N GLY A 281 1.88 20.46 5.50
CA GLY A 281 3.06 19.74 5.95
C GLY A 281 4.22 19.83 4.97
N LEU A 282 5.32 19.15 5.30
CA LEU A 282 6.52 19.14 4.48
C LEU A 282 7.00 17.70 4.26
N LYS A 283 7.69 17.49 3.14
CA LYS A 283 8.56 16.33 2.89
C LYS A 283 9.96 16.85 2.53
N MET A 284 10.98 16.16 2.97
CA MET A 284 12.36 16.55 2.71
C MET A 284 13.30 15.36 2.68
N PHE A 285 14.41 15.52 1.98
CA PHE A 285 15.57 14.64 1.99
C PHE A 285 16.84 15.44 1.75
N ILE A 286 17.98 14.87 2.09
CA ILE A 286 19.30 15.48 1.92
C ILE A 286 20.06 14.71 0.84
N THR A 287 20.73 15.46 -0.03
CA THR A 287 21.71 14.94 -0.98
C THR A 287 23.09 15.45 -0.53
N ALA A 288 24.04 14.56 -0.36
CA ALA A 288 25.42 14.89 -0.02
C ALA A 288 26.37 14.35 -1.09
N GLU A 289 27.35 15.15 -1.48
CA GLU A 289 28.39 14.81 -2.45
C GLU A 289 29.75 15.04 -1.79
N ASP A 290 30.65 14.08 -1.92
CA ASP A 290 32.03 14.20 -1.47
C ASP A 290 32.93 14.94 -2.48
N VAL A 291 34.19 15.13 -2.13
CA VAL A 291 35.18 15.81 -3.00
C VAL A 291 35.59 14.95 -4.21
N LEU A 292 35.26 13.66 -4.23
CA LEU A 292 35.55 12.73 -5.32
C LEU A 292 34.34 12.54 -6.25
N GLY A 293 33.17 13.10 -5.89
CA GLY A 293 31.96 13.08 -6.69
C GLY A 293 31.01 11.91 -6.40
N TYR A 294 31.23 11.17 -5.33
CA TYR A 294 30.26 10.17 -4.87
C TYR A 294 29.09 10.84 -4.16
N ILE A 295 27.87 10.35 -4.38
CA ILE A 295 26.63 10.98 -3.93
C ILE A 295 25.83 10.01 -3.08
N SER A 296 25.37 10.46 -1.92
CA SER A 296 24.34 9.81 -1.14
C SER A 296 23.05 10.63 -1.07
N ILE A 297 21.94 9.95 -0.86
CA ILE A 297 20.60 10.53 -0.71
C ILE A 297 19.98 9.90 0.52
N SER A 298 19.59 10.74 1.50
CA SER A 298 18.88 10.24 2.69
C SER A 298 17.47 9.75 2.35
N ASP A 299 16.88 8.98 3.25
CA ASP A 299 15.45 8.71 3.20
C ASP A 299 14.65 10.01 3.20
N THR A 300 13.48 9.97 2.56
CA THR A 300 12.56 11.10 2.59
C THR A 300 11.80 11.11 3.91
N SER A 301 11.94 12.17 4.68
CA SER A 301 11.27 12.37 5.97
C SER A 301 10.07 13.30 5.83
N GLY A 302 8.99 12.97 6.52
CA GLY A 302 7.79 13.78 6.62
C GLY A 302 7.77 14.67 7.87
N VAL A 303 7.27 15.91 7.73
CA VAL A 303 7.14 16.87 8.83
C VAL A 303 5.71 17.37 8.90
N ALA A 304 5.00 16.99 9.96
CA ALA A 304 3.67 17.53 10.25
C ALA A 304 3.80 19.00 10.69
N VAL A 305 2.92 19.86 10.17
CA VAL A 305 2.88 21.29 10.47
C VAL A 305 1.62 21.59 11.26
N SER A 306 1.78 22.23 12.43
CA SER A 306 0.68 22.66 13.28
C SER A 306 0.04 23.95 12.75
N PHE A 307 -1.27 24.11 13.01
CA PHE A 307 -2.02 25.29 12.61
C PHE A 307 -3.01 25.71 13.70
N PRO A 308 -3.27 27.04 13.87
CA PRO A 308 -4.28 27.54 14.81
C PRO A 308 -5.72 27.24 14.32
N ALA A 309 -6.67 27.37 15.24
CA ALA A 309 -8.10 27.22 14.95
C ALA A 309 -8.53 28.12 13.78
N SER A 310 -9.53 27.66 13.02
CA SER A 310 -10.11 28.35 11.85
C SER A 310 -9.12 28.62 10.69
N THR A 311 -7.94 28.04 10.70
CA THR A 311 -6.99 28.11 9.57
C THR A 311 -7.38 27.11 8.48
N LEU A 312 -7.70 25.88 8.88
CA LEU A 312 -8.16 24.84 7.97
C LEU A 312 -9.69 24.89 7.88
N THR A 313 -10.18 25.28 6.72
CA THR A 313 -11.61 25.38 6.40
C THR A 313 -11.91 24.67 5.08
N THR A 314 -13.17 24.41 4.80
CA THR A 314 -13.58 23.72 3.57
C THR A 314 -13.15 24.46 2.31
N ASN A 315 -13.03 25.78 2.34
CA ASN A 315 -12.60 26.61 1.21
C ASN A 315 -11.09 26.92 1.22
N SER A 316 -10.38 26.69 2.31
CA SER A 316 -8.92 26.88 2.37
C SER A 316 -8.14 25.64 1.92
N ALA A 317 -8.74 24.45 2.03
CA ALA A 317 -8.10 23.20 1.66
C ALA A 317 -8.03 23.02 0.13
N SER A 318 -6.86 22.70 -0.36
CA SER A 318 -6.66 22.49 -1.81
C SER A 318 -7.39 21.22 -2.27
N GLY A 319 -8.20 21.38 -3.34
CA GLY A 319 -8.93 20.24 -3.91
C GLY A 319 -10.13 19.76 -3.09
N SER A 320 -10.62 20.58 -2.15
CA SER A 320 -11.86 20.29 -1.42
C SER A 320 -13.06 20.29 -2.39
N MET A 321 -13.85 19.23 -2.34
CA MET A 321 -15.11 19.13 -3.07
C MET A 321 -16.19 20.07 -2.52
N TYR A 322 -16.04 20.45 -1.24
CA TYR A 322 -16.94 21.36 -0.54
C TYR A 322 -16.36 22.77 -0.38
N SER A 323 -15.55 23.22 -1.36
CA SER A 323 -14.96 24.56 -1.33
C SER A 323 -16.02 25.69 -1.31
N THR A 324 -17.23 25.40 -1.74
CA THR A 324 -18.39 26.29 -1.64
C THR A 324 -19.27 26.02 -0.43
N GLY A 325 -18.96 25.03 0.38
CA GLY A 325 -19.69 24.61 1.57
C GLY A 325 -20.53 23.35 1.39
N TYR A 326 -20.98 22.78 2.52
CA TYR A 326 -21.87 21.62 2.56
C TYR A 326 -23.32 22.06 2.26
N PRO A 327 -24.01 21.40 1.31
CA PRO A 327 -25.33 21.79 0.87
C PRO A 327 -26.38 21.57 1.98
N LYS A 328 -27.42 22.42 1.99
CA LYS A 328 -28.58 22.29 2.85
C LYS A 328 -29.50 21.16 2.40
N ASP A 329 -30.16 20.53 3.38
CA ASP A 329 -31.18 19.48 3.20
C ASP A 329 -30.68 18.25 2.39
N LYS A 330 -29.37 18.02 2.41
CA LYS A 330 -28.74 16.88 1.73
C LYS A 330 -27.76 16.16 2.64
N TRP A 331 -27.70 14.84 2.51
CA TRP A 331 -26.70 14.03 3.19
C TRP A 331 -25.37 14.06 2.43
N ARG A 332 -24.27 14.27 3.15
CA ARG A 332 -22.92 14.22 2.60
C ARG A 332 -21.97 13.56 3.57
N LEU A 333 -20.96 12.88 3.07
CA LEU A 333 -19.90 12.33 3.89
C LEU A 333 -18.87 13.41 4.20
N LEU A 334 -18.72 13.70 5.49
CA LEU A 334 -17.74 14.63 6.06
C LEU A 334 -16.53 13.85 6.57
N SER A 335 -15.35 14.28 6.25
CA SER A 335 -14.08 13.86 6.87
C SER A 335 -13.29 15.09 7.31
N ILE A 336 -12.58 14.99 8.43
CA ILE A 336 -11.70 16.08 8.89
C ILE A 336 -10.29 15.80 8.38
N PRO A 337 -9.74 16.66 7.51
CA PRO A 337 -8.46 16.41 6.85
C PRO A 337 -7.24 16.85 7.69
N ALA A 338 -7.22 16.47 8.97
CA ALA A 338 -6.18 16.83 9.93
C ALA A 338 -6.22 15.94 11.18
N VAL A 339 -5.17 16.04 12.00
CA VAL A 339 -5.14 15.58 13.39
C VAL A 339 -5.45 16.77 14.29
N LEU A 340 -6.57 16.76 15.00
CA LEU A 340 -7.02 17.87 15.83
C LEU A 340 -6.56 17.75 17.27
N ASP A 341 -6.24 18.89 17.91
CA ASP A 341 -5.93 18.95 19.34
C ASP A 341 -7.18 18.65 20.20
N ASP A 342 -8.33 19.20 19.80
CA ASP A 342 -9.64 18.86 20.37
C ASP A 342 -10.58 18.38 19.25
N PRO A 343 -10.77 17.06 19.11
CA PRO A 343 -11.63 16.49 18.09
C PRO A 343 -13.12 16.41 18.48
N THR A 344 -13.53 17.04 19.59
CA THR A 344 -14.92 17.00 20.06
C THR A 344 -15.84 17.62 19.00
N VAL A 345 -16.90 16.90 18.61
CA VAL A 345 -17.83 17.32 17.55
C VAL A 345 -18.41 18.73 17.78
N SER A 346 -18.83 19.04 19.00
CA SER A 346 -19.40 20.37 19.34
C SER A 346 -18.35 21.47 19.26
N THR A 347 -17.07 21.18 19.47
CA THR A 347 -15.99 22.16 19.37
C THR A 347 -15.54 22.39 17.93
N VAL A 348 -15.58 21.32 17.10
CA VAL A 348 -15.07 21.37 15.72
C VAL A 348 -16.05 22.04 14.76
N ILE A 349 -17.35 21.70 14.85
CA ILE A 349 -18.37 22.17 13.88
C ILE A 349 -19.55 22.85 14.56
N GLY A 350 -19.50 23.05 15.87
CA GLY A 350 -20.61 23.63 16.62
C GLY A 350 -20.67 25.16 16.56
N ASP A 351 -19.60 25.84 16.20
CA ASP A 351 -19.58 27.29 15.97
C ASP A 351 -20.31 27.68 14.69
N GLU A 352 -20.20 26.88 13.62
CA GLU A 352 -20.93 27.13 12.37
C GLU A 352 -22.33 26.53 12.38
N LEU A 353 -22.51 25.32 12.93
CA LEU A 353 -23.80 24.60 12.90
C LEU A 353 -24.69 24.87 14.10
N GLY A 354 -24.15 25.46 15.17
CA GLY A 354 -24.84 25.67 16.42
C GLY A 354 -25.07 24.36 17.22
N ALA A 355 -25.90 24.43 18.25
CA ALA A 355 -26.18 23.26 19.06
C ALA A 355 -26.84 22.14 18.25
N GLN A 356 -26.34 20.92 18.42
CA GLN A 356 -26.87 19.75 17.72
C GLN A 356 -28.34 19.49 18.16
N THR A 357 -29.22 19.60 17.20
CA THR A 357 -30.61 19.15 17.33
C THR A 357 -31.03 18.43 16.06
N ASN A 358 -31.85 17.40 16.19
CA ASN A 358 -32.30 16.60 15.04
C ASN A 358 -33.02 17.38 13.93
N ASN A 359 -33.47 18.63 14.25
CA ASN A 359 -34.17 19.51 13.31
C ASN A 359 -33.23 20.50 12.60
N ILE A 360 -31.98 20.69 13.09
CA ILE A 360 -31.03 21.66 12.56
C ILE A 360 -29.91 20.92 11.82
N TRP A 361 -29.27 19.97 12.47
CA TRP A 361 -28.26 19.13 11.82
C TRP A 361 -28.13 17.79 12.53
N ARG A 362 -27.63 16.79 11.78
CA ARG A 362 -27.39 15.43 12.24
C ARG A 362 -26.02 14.99 11.77
N LEU A 363 -25.33 14.22 12.62
CA LEU A 363 -24.06 13.60 12.32
C LEU A 363 -24.10 12.13 12.74
N PHE A 364 -23.75 11.23 11.82
CA PHE A 364 -23.74 9.81 12.07
C PHE A 364 -22.38 9.21 11.73
N ARG A 365 -21.93 8.34 12.63
CA ARG A 365 -20.79 7.44 12.42
C ARG A 365 -21.32 6.06 12.11
N TYR A 366 -20.72 5.38 11.13
CA TYR A 366 -21.00 3.97 10.87
C TYR A 366 -20.22 3.08 11.85
N ASP A 367 -20.90 2.16 12.51
CA ASP A 367 -20.33 1.16 13.39
C ASP A 367 -20.26 -0.17 12.64
N GLN A 368 -19.06 -0.65 12.36
CA GLN A 368 -18.83 -1.86 11.56
C GLN A 368 -19.28 -3.13 12.30
N VAL A 369 -19.24 -3.14 13.65
CA VAL A 369 -19.60 -4.31 14.46
C VAL A 369 -21.10 -4.55 14.47
N SER A 370 -21.88 -3.48 14.65
CA SER A 370 -23.34 -3.54 14.68
C SER A 370 -23.99 -3.29 13.32
N SER A 371 -23.20 -2.98 12.28
CA SER A 371 -23.66 -2.54 10.96
C SER A 371 -24.74 -1.46 11.04
N SER A 372 -24.54 -0.48 11.91
CA SER A 372 -25.52 0.55 12.20
C SER A 372 -24.90 1.94 12.39
N TYR A 373 -25.74 2.96 12.35
CA TYR A 373 -25.33 4.34 12.55
C TYR A 373 -25.52 4.79 13.99
N ASN A 374 -24.53 5.46 14.56
CA ASN A 374 -24.59 6.07 15.89
C ASN A 374 -24.16 7.55 15.85
N ASN A 375 -24.50 8.31 16.92
CA ASN A 375 -24.09 9.70 17.05
C ASN A 375 -22.66 9.78 17.62
N PRO A 376 -21.67 10.29 16.89
CA PRO A 376 -20.32 10.44 17.41
C PRO A 376 -20.22 11.64 18.38
N THR A 377 -19.33 11.53 19.37
CA THR A 377 -18.98 12.64 20.26
C THR A 377 -17.68 13.33 19.85
N SER A 378 -16.85 12.65 19.06
CA SER A 378 -15.58 13.17 18.53
C SER A 378 -15.30 12.62 17.14
N PHE A 379 -14.53 13.38 16.38
CA PHE A 379 -13.98 12.95 15.11
C PHE A 379 -12.72 12.10 15.32
N LEU A 380 -12.53 11.10 14.47
CA LEU A 380 -11.32 10.27 14.44
C LEU A 380 -10.59 10.49 13.10
N THR A 381 -9.28 10.61 13.17
CA THR A 381 -8.45 10.80 11.97
C THR A 381 -8.61 9.63 11.01
N GLY A 382 -8.84 9.95 9.74
CA GLY A 382 -9.01 8.94 8.70
C GLY A 382 -10.40 8.30 8.63
N GLU A 383 -11.35 8.70 9.49
CA GLU A 383 -12.75 8.30 9.41
C GLU A 383 -13.62 9.36 8.73
N SER A 384 -14.80 8.96 8.26
CA SER A 384 -15.81 9.87 7.76
C SER A 384 -17.18 9.63 8.38
N TYR A 385 -18.01 10.64 8.26
CA TYR A 385 -19.28 10.78 8.98
C TYR A 385 -20.35 11.29 8.05
N TRP A 386 -21.56 10.77 8.14
CA TRP A 386 -22.72 11.34 7.46
C TRP A 386 -23.16 12.63 8.14
N LEU A 387 -23.09 13.75 7.41
CA LEU A 387 -23.59 15.06 7.83
C LEU A 387 -24.85 15.42 7.04
N TYR A 388 -25.87 15.87 7.75
CA TYR A 388 -27.08 16.52 7.22
C TYR A 388 -27.27 17.85 7.94
N GLN A 389 -27.42 18.95 7.21
CA GLN A 389 -27.58 20.27 7.82
C GLN A 389 -28.74 21.08 7.18
N ARG A 390 -29.35 21.98 7.99
CA ARG A 390 -30.44 22.89 7.65
C ARG A 390 -30.13 24.35 7.97
N VAL A 391 -28.88 24.68 8.24
CA VAL A 391 -28.48 26.00 8.72
C VAL A 391 -28.46 26.99 7.57
N GLU A 392 -27.67 26.71 6.52
CA GLU A 392 -27.47 27.57 5.36
C GLU A 392 -27.45 26.77 4.07
N ASP A 393 -27.69 27.40 2.93
CA ASP A 393 -27.74 26.75 1.62
C ASP A 393 -26.42 26.06 1.28
N ASN A 394 -25.28 26.65 1.65
CA ASN A 394 -23.96 26.05 1.56
C ASN A 394 -23.12 26.52 2.76
N ILE A 395 -22.97 25.68 3.78
CA ILE A 395 -22.23 26.05 4.97
C ILE A 395 -20.74 25.69 4.84
N LEU A 396 -19.88 26.67 5.07
CA LEU A 396 -18.45 26.45 5.22
C LEU A 396 -18.16 25.95 6.62
N LEU A 397 -17.34 24.93 6.76
CA LEU A 397 -16.89 24.39 8.04
C LEU A 397 -15.42 24.69 8.26
N GLY A 398 -15.05 24.94 9.51
CA GLY A 398 -13.68 25.10 9.96
C GLY A 398 -13.25 23.98 10.91
N THR A 399 -12.02 24.07 11.42
CA THR A 399 -11.50 23.15 12.43
C THR A 399 -10.98 23.93 13.64
N THR A 400 -10.86 23.23 14.78
CA THR A 400 -10.01 23.65 15.91
C THR A 400 -8.55 23.67 15.50
N SER A 401 -7.65 24.05 16.41
CA SER A 401 -6.22 23.87 16.21
C SER A 401 -5.85 22.39 16.00
N GLY A 402 -4.78 22.15 15.31
CA GLY A 402 -4.31 20.80 15.00
C GLY A 402 -3.05 20.81 14.16
N ALA A 403 -2.77 19.67 13.56
CA ALA A 403 -1.64 19.50 12.66
C ALA A 403 -2.04 18.67 11.42
N THR A 404 -1.24 18.75 10.38
CA THR A 404 -1.31 17.84 9.23
C THR A 404 -1.26 16.39 9.69
N GLY A 405 -1.86 15.48 8.96
CA GLY A 405 -1.66 14.04 9.14
C GLY A 405 -0.19 13.63 9.04
N ASN A 406 0.11 12.40 9.41
CA ASN A 406 1.49 11.89 9.33
C ASN A 406 2.03 11.99 7.91
N MET A 407 3.07 12.80 7.71
CA MET A 407 3.64 13.07 6.38
C MET A 407 4.52 11.92 5.83
N ASP A 408 4.77 10.87 6.63
CA ASP A 408 5.36 9.60 6.16
C ASP A 408 4.31 8.57 5.74
N GLY A 409 3.04 8.99 5.70
CA GLY A 409 1.89 8.17 5.36
C GLY A 409 1.02 7.84 6.58
N THR A 410 -0.29 7.87 6.40
CA THR A 410 -1.26 7.54 7.45
C THR A 410 -1.83 6.15 7.21
N ALA A 411 -1.56 5.25 8.15
CA ALA A 411 -2.11 3.89 8.12
C ALA A 411 -3.57 3.89 8.60
N LEU A 412 -4.45 3.29 7.81
CA LEU A 412 -5.84 3.03 8.16
C LEU A 412 -6.09 1.53 8.29
N VAL A 413 -6.80 1.14 9.35
CA VAL A 413 -7.26 -0.25 9.53
C VAL A 413 -8.66 -0.36 8.94
N ILE A 414 -8.79 -1.14 7.87
CA ILE A 414 -10.05 -1.44 7.19
C ILE A 414 -10.56 -2.79 7.68
N LYS A 415 -11.59 -2.78 8.51
CA LYS A 415 -12.22 -3.97 9.08
C LYS A 415 -13.06 -4.70 8.03
N PRO A 416 -13.34 -6.01 8.19
CA PRO A 416 -14.26 -6.73 7.32
C PRO A 416 -15.61 -6.00 7.18
N GLY A 417 -16.14 -5.97 5.97
CA GLY A 417 -17.36 -5.24 5.66
C GLY A 417 -17.15 -3.75 5.37
N TRP A 418 -18.21 -2.94 5.51
CA TRP A 418 -18.19 -1.51 5.19
C TRP A 418 -17.41 -0.68 6.20
N ASN A 419 -16.59 0.25 5.69
CA ASN A 419 -15.84 1.25 6.43
C ASN A 419 -16.07 2.62 5.79
N LEU A 420 -16.28 3.64 6.61
CA LEU A 420 -16.35 5.02 6.15
C LEU A 420 -15.01 5.71 6.45
N ILE A 421 -14.26 6.05 5.41
CA ILE A 421 -12.90 6.60 5.51
C ILE A 421 -12.81 8.01 4.96
N GLY A 422 -11.75 8.73 5.33
CA GLY A 422 -11.44 10.04 4.77
C GLY A 422 -9.95 10.35 4.79
N SER A 423 -9.54 11.31 3.96
CA SER A 423 -8.15 11.74 3.93
C SER A 423 -7.79 12.56 5.18
N PRO A 424 -6.66 12.28 5.84
CA PRO A 424 -6.17 13.11 6.95
C PRO A 424 -5.36 14.33 6.46
N TYR A 425 -5.41 14.64 5.16
CA TYR A 425 -4.62 15.70 4.55
C TYR A 425 -5.51 16.80 3.95
N PRO A 426 -5.10 18.09 4.07
CA PRO A 426 -5.86 19.23 3.52
C PRO A 426 -5.69 19.42 2.01
N PHE A 427 -5.22 18.41 1.31
CA PHE A 427 -5.02 18.38 -0.15
C PHE A 427 -5.46 17.02 -0.71
N LYS A 428 -5.60 16.93 -2.02
CA LYS A 428 -5.89 15.67 -2.70
C LYS A 428 -4.71 14.71 -2.61
N VAL A 429 -5.02 13.44 -2.41
CA VAL A 429 -4.05 12.35 -2.42
C VAL A 429 -4.51 11.25 -3.35
N ASN A 430 -3.57 10.57 -3.99
CA ASN A 430 -3.86 9.35 -4.73
C ASN A 430 -4.13 8.21 -3.76
N PHE A 431 -5.14 7.41 -4.06
CA PHE A 431 -5.50 6.28 -3.24
C PHE A 431 -6.16 5.20 -4.09
N SER A 432 -5.46 4.10 -4.28
CA SER A 432 -5.94 2.93 -5.00
C SER A 432 -5.92 1.71 -4.10
N LEU A 433 -6.95 0.88 -4.21
CA LEU A 433 -7.09 -0.36 -3.47
C LEU A 433 -7.09 -1.54 -4.44
N ASP A 434 -6.57 -2.68 -4.00
CA ASP A 434 -6.71 -3.95 -4.71
C ASP A 434 -8.20 -4.39 -4.69
N GLN A 435 -8.85 -4.34 -5.84
CA GLN A 435 -10.27 -4.63 -5.98
C GLN A 435 -10.61 -6.11 -5.75
N ASN A 436 -9.63 -7.02 -5.72
CA ASN A 436 -9.83 -8.39 -5.26
C ASN A 436 -10.06 -8.48 -3.75
N LEU A 437 -9.50 -7.54 -2.99
CA LEU A 437 -9.62 -7.50 -1.53
C LEU A 437 -10.66 -6.48 -1.06
N PHE A 438 -10.93 -5.44 -1.86
CA PHE A 438 -11.79 -4.32 -1.48
C PHE A 438 -12.79 -3.98 -2.60
N TYR A 439 -13.86 -3.28 -2.25
CA TYR A 439 -14.68 -2.52 -3.16
C TYR A 439 -14.66 -1.05 -2.74
N GLY A 440 -14.44 -0.15 -3.69
CA GLY A 440 -14.30 1.29 -3.44
C GLY A 440 -12.84 1.76 -3.55
N PRO A 441 -12.52 2.98 -3.11
CA PRO A 441 -13.42 3.94 -2.45
C PRO A 441 -14.50 4.51 -3.38
N ILE A 442 -15.70 4.68 -2.84
CA ILE A 442 -16.83 5.33 -3.50
C ILE A 442 -17.29 6.55 -2.68
N ALA A 443 -17.76 7.61 -3.34
CA ALA A 443 -18.24 8.83 -2.69
C ALA A 443 -19.74 9.04 -2.96
N TYR A 444 -20.43 9.70 -2.04
CA TYR A 444 -21.85 9.99 -2.15
C TYR A 444 -22.12 11.45 -2.56
N GLY A 445 -23.03 11.63 -3.51
CA GLY A 445 -23.53 12.96 -3.88
C GLY A 445 -22.66 13.73 -4.85
N LEU A 446 -21.83 13.07 -5.68
CA LEU A 446 -21.01 13.71 -6.69
C LEU A 446 -21.79 14.10 -7.96
N SER A 447 -22.72 13.23 -8.38
CA SER A 447 -23.50 13.38 -9.61
C SER A 447 -24.97 13.03 -9.37
N GLY A 448 -25.61 13.69 -8.40
CA GLY A 448 -26.94 13.38 -7.90
C GLY A 448 -26.91 12.89 -6.47
N GLU A 449 -28.03 12.43 -5.92
CA GLU A 449 -28.13 11.87 -4.59
C GLU A 449 -27.95 10.33 -4.69
N GLY A 450 -26.68 9.91 -4.88
CA GLY A 450 -26.30 8.52 -5.02
C GLY A 450 -24.79 8.31 -4.91
N TRP A 451 -24.35 7.06 -4.96
CA TRP A 451 -22.94 6.68 -4.92
C TRP A 451 -22.25 6.93 -6.28
N SER A 452 -20.96 7.20 -6.23
CA SER A 452 -20.11 7.30 -7.42
C SER A 452 -19.60 5.93 -7.85
N ASP A 453 -18.98 5.87 -9.02
CA ASP A 453 -18.05 4.77 -9.36
C ASP A 453 -16.80 4.81 -8.46
N ILE A 454 -15.96 3.78 -8.58
CA ILE A 454 -14.70 3.69 -7.83
C ILE A 454 -13.82 4.90 -8.15
N ILE A 455 -13.26 5.49 -7.12
CA ILE A 455 -12.43 6.69 -7.17
C ILE A 455 -10.98 6.31 -6.85
N THR A 456 -10.03 6.99 -7.49
CA THR A 456 -8.59 6.77 -7.29
C THR A 456 -7.89 7.94 -6.58
N GLU A 457 -8.65 8.98 -6.23
CA GLU A 457 -8.16 10.16 -5.49
C GLU A 457 -9.07 10.46 -4.30
N LEU A 458 -8.51 10.74 -3.14
CA LEU A 458 -9.24 11.25 -1.99
C LEU A 458 -9.09 12.76 -1.90
N SER A 459 -10.21 13.47 -1.94
CA SER A 459 -10.28 14.92 -1.71
C SER A 459 -10.39 15.23 -0.22
N SER A 460 -9.83 16.36 0.19
CA SER A 460 -10.00 16.87 1.56
C SER A 460 -11.47 17.16 1.88
N TRP A 461 -11.85 17.06 3.15
CA TRP A 461 -13.22 17.27 3.65
C TRP A 461 -14.26 16.28 3.11
N THR A 462 -13.89 15.33 2.29
CA THR A 462 -14.78 14.36 1.66
C THR A 462 -14.61 13.00 2.31
N GLY A 463 -15.72 12.35 2.63
CA GLY A 463 -15.73 10.97 3.08
C GLY A 463 -16.01 9.99 1.94
N TYR A 464 -15.59 8.77 2.15
CA TYR A 464 -15.68 7.66 1.19
C TYR A 464 -16.11 6.39 1.89
N ALA A 465 -16.76 5.50 1.17
CA ALA A 465 -17.05 4.15 1.63
C ALA A 465 -16.10 3.15 0.96
N VAL A 466 -15.61 2.21 1.77
CA VAL A 466 -14.76 1.09 1.34
C VAL A 466 -15.28 -0.19 1.97
N TYR A 467 -15.48 -1.22 1.17
CA TYR A 467 -15.85 -2.55 1.66
C TYR A 467 -14.63 -3.48 1.63
N ASN A 468 -14.29 -4.06 2.76
CA ASN A 468 -13.29 -5.12 2.86
C ASN A 468 -13.97 -6.47 2.65
N LYS A 469 -13.67 -7.13 1.53
CA LYS A 469 -14.22 -8.43 1.12
C LYS A 469 -13.67 -9.60 1.93
N THR A 470 -12.59 -9.38 2.69
CA THR A 470 -11.92 -10.44 3.47
C THR A 470 -12.53 -10.57 4.87
N THR A 471 -12.20 -11.65 5.55
CA THR A 471 -12.65 -11.93 6.93
C THR A 471 -11.71 -11.38 8.01
N SER A 472 -10.66 -10.64 7.63
CA SER A 472 -9.66 -10.08 8.55
C SER A 472 -9.44 -8.59 8.30
N ASP A 473 -8.99 -7.89 9.35
CA ASP A 473 -8.55 -6.51 9.25
C ASP A 473 -7.41 -6.39 8.23
N LYS A 474 -7.44 -5.32 7.43
CA LYS A 474 -6.39 -4.97 6.49
C LYS A 474 -5.87 -3.57 6.80
N THR A 475 -4.57 -3.38 6.73
CA THR A 475 -3.97 -2.05 6.84
C THR A 475 -3.68 -1.52 5.45
N VAL A 476 -4.16 -0.31 5.17
CA VAL A 476 -3.86 0.46 3.96
C VAL A 476 -3.20 1.77 4.36
N VAL A 477 -2.34 2.31 3.52
CA VAL A 477 -1.64 3.57 3.80
C VAL A 477 -2.11 4.64 2.83
N ILE A 478 -2.49 5.80 3.36
CA ILE A 478 -2.70 7.01 2.56
C ILE A 478 -1.36 7.75 2.51
N ASP A 479 -0.74 7.79 1.33
CA ASP A 479 0.51 8.52 1.11
C ASP A 479 0.21 10.01 0.85
N PRO A 480 0.87 10.95 1.54
CA PRO A 480 0.69 12.39 1.32
C PRO A 480 1.33 12.93 0.03
N ILE A 481 2.01 12.11 -0.75
CA ILE A 481 2.53 12.51 -2.06
C ILE A 481 1.40 12.44 -3.08
N HIS A 482 1.18 13.53 -3.81
CA HIS A 482 0.30 13.54 -4.97
C HIS A 482 1.08 13.00 -6.16
N GLY A 483 1.16 11.66 -6.28
CA GLY A 483 1.81 11.02 -7.41
C GLY A 483 0.94 11.10 -8.67
N THR A 484 1.55 11.35 -9.81
CA THR A 484 1.00 10.97 -11.12
C THR A 484 1.06 9.44 -11.21
N SER A 485 0.34 8.76 -10.36
CA SER A 485 0.30 7.32 -10.40
C SER A 485 -0.49 6.85 -11.59
N GLY A 486 0.20 6.67 -12.67
CA GLY A 486 -0.12 5.60 -13.57
C GLY A 486 0.12 4.26 -12.88
N MET A 487 -0.60 3.90 -11.85
CA MET A 487 -0.91 2.50 -11.67
C MET A 487 -1.86 2.16 -12.80
N LEU A 488 -1.27 1.73 -13.91
CA LEU A 488 -1.95 0.92 -14.89
C LEU A 488 -2.57 -0.23 -14.09
N ALA A 489 -3.87 -0.14 -13.79
CA ALA A 489 -4.64 -1.34 -13.54
C ALA A 489 -4.23 -2.28 -14.68
N LYS A 490 -3.65 -3.42 -14.34
CA LYS A 490 -3.42 -4.49 -15.30
C LYS A 490 -4.79 -4.74 -15.89
N GLN A 491 -5.04 -4.26 -17.11
CA GLN A 491 -6.21 -4.66 -17.87
C GLN A 491 -6.03 -6.17 -18.07
N ILE A 492 -6.69 -6.94 -17.21
CA ILE A 492 -7.04 -8.30 -17.55
C ILE A 492 -8.02 -8.09 -18.69
N GLU A 493 -7.74 -8.63 -19.87
CA GLU A 493 -8.71 -8.67 -20.95
C GLU A 493 -9.79 -9.65 -20.48
N ASP A 494 -10.85 -9.11 -19.88
CA ASP A 494 -12.01 -9.89 -19.48
C ASP A 494 -12.75 -10.30 -20.76
N GLU A 495 -12.80 -11.61 -21.02
CA GLU A 495 -13.66 -12.17 -22.05
C GLU A 495 -15.06 -12.36 -21.48
N GLY A 496 -16.05 -11.88 -22.18
CA GLY A 496 -17.45 -11.98 -21.76
C GLY A 496 -18.26 -10.74 -22.13
N TRP A 497 -19.31 -10.49 -21.40
CA TRP A 497 -20.16 -9.31 -21.57
C TRP A 497 -20.55 -8.73 -20.22
N LEU A 498 -20.80 -7.42 -20.18
CA LEU A 498 -21.16 -6.69 -18.97
C LEU A 498 -22.19 -5.60 -19.28
N MET A 499 -23.24 -5.53 -18.46
CA MET A 499 -24.31 -4.55 -18.55
C MET A 499 -24.33 -3.69 -17.30
N ASN A 500 -24.42 -2.36 -17.45
CA ASN A 500 -24.65 -1.43 -16.34
C ASN A 500 -26.14 -1.02 -16.32
N LEU A 501 -26.73 -1.05 -15.13
CA LEU A 501 -28.09 -0.59 -14.86
C LEU A 501 -28.04 0.72 -14.08
N VAL A 502 -28.89 1.66 -14.45
CA VAL A 502 -29.08 2.94 -13.77
C VAL A 502 -30.56 3.11 -13.42
N VAL A 503 -30.85 3.32 -12.15
CA VAL A 503 -32.19 3.71 -11.72
C VAL A 503 -32.18 5.12 -11.16
N GLN A 504 -33.15 5.95 -11.56
CA GLN A 504 -33.26 7.34 -11.16
C GLN A 504 -34.71 7.73 -10.83
N SER A 505 -34.87 8.57 -9.78
CA SER A 505 -36.15 9.20 -9.40
C SER A 505 -35.91 10.62 -8.90
N GLY A 506 -36.21 11.62 -9.71
CA GLY A 506 -35.85 13.02 -9.43
C GLY A 506 -34.33 13.20 -9.34
N ASP A 507 -33.86 13.72 -8.21
CA ASP A 507 -32.43 13.94 -7.94
C ASP A 507 -31.70 12.66 -7.46
N TYR A 508 -32.45 11.64 -7.00
CA TYR A 508 -31.90 10.39 -6.50
C TYR A 508 -31.51 9.47 -7.65
N VAL A 509 -30.31 8.93 -7.61
CA VAL A 509 -29.78 8.06 -8.64
C VAL A 509 -28.93 6.94 -8.03
N ASP A 510 -29.08 5.74 -8.57
CA ASP A 510 -28.19 4.62 -8.35
C ASP A 510 -27.71 4.13 -9.72
N ALA A 511 -26.42 4.38 -10.01
CA ALA A 511 -25.91 4.41 -11.37
C ALA A 511 -24.90 3.31 -11.71
N PHE A 512 -24.39 2.59 -10.71
CA PHE A 512 -23.25 1.67 -10.93
C PHE A 512 -23.60 0.22 -10.56
N ASN A 513 -24.75 -0.24 -11.10
CA ASN A 513 -25.24 -1.59 -10.88
C ASN A 513 -24.90 -2.47 -12.07
N ARG A 514 -24.05 -3.46 -11.85
CA ARG A 514 -23.50 -4.29 -12.93
C ARG A 514 -23.95 -5.73 -12.86
N PHE A 515 -24.29 -6.30 -14.00
CA PHE A 515 -24.49 -7.73 -14.13
C PHE A 515 -23.93 -8.24 -15.47
N GLY A 516 -23.56 -9.50 -15.52
CA GLY A 516 -22.97 -10.05 -16.73
C GLY A 516 -22.33 -11.41 -16.52
N GLN A 517 -21.52 -11.81 -17.51
CA GLN A 517 -20.73 -13.03 -17.46
C GLN A 517 -19.30 -12.71 -17.90
N LEU A 518 -18.31 -13.10 -17.09
CA LEU A 518 -16.89 -12.93 -17.39
C LEU A 518 -16.14 -14.25 -17.17
N ASN A 519 -15.08 -14.47 -17.97
CA ASN A 519 -14.20 -15.63 -17.82
C ASN A 519 -13.41 -15.62 -16.49
N THR A 520 -13.35 -14.48 -15.82
CA THR A 520 -12.68 -14.26 -14.53
C THR A 520 -13.62 -14.35 -13.34
N ALA A 521 -14.95 -14.46 -13.59
CA ALA A 521 -15.98 -14.54 -12.56
C ALA A 521 -16.40 -15.99 -12.27
N ALA A 522 -16.89 -16.23 -11.06
CA ALA A 522 -17.52 -17.48 -10.64
C ALA A 522 -19.05 -17.37 -10.62
N ASN A 523 -19.75 -18.49 -10.55
CA ASN A 523 -21.20 -18.51 -10.32
C ASN A 523 -21.57 -18.38 -8.83
N GLU A 524 -20.57 -18.49 -7.96
CA GLU A 524 -20.64 -18.25 -6.51
C GLU A 524 -20.04 -16.88 -6.20
N LEU A 525 -20.24 -16.40 -4.97
CA LEU A 525 -19.75 -15.09 -4.53
C LEU A 525 -18.23 -14.95 -4.74
N ASP A 526 -17.83 -13.93 -5.50
CA ASP A 526 -16.44 -13.62 -5.77
C ASP A 526 -16.15 -12.09 -5.70
N TYR A 527 -14.99 -11.67 -6.20
CA TYR A 527 -14.58 -10.26 -6.14
C TYR A 527 -15.35 -9.35 -7.12
N HIS A 528 -16.12 -9.90 -8.06
CA HIS A 528 -16.98 -9.13 -8.95
C HIS A 528 -18.33 -8.77 -8.31
N ASP A 529 -18.72 -9.48 -7.24
CA ASP A 529 -19.98 -9.25 -6.53
C ASP A 529 -19.77 -8.21 -5.43
N ASN A 530 -20.20 -6.98 -5.67
CA ASN A 530 -20.00 -5.88 -4.76
C ASN A 530 -21.28 -5.64 -3.94
N PRO A 531 -21.15 -5.49 -2.61
CA PRO A 531 -22.30 -5.24 -1.75
C PRO A 531 -22.82 -3.82 -1.88
N GLU A 532 -24.11 -3.63 -1.59
CA GLU A 532 -24.77 -2.33 -1.54
C GLU A 532 -24.62 -1.68 -0.16
N LEU A 533 -24.50 -0.36 -0.11
CA LEU A 533 -24.51 0.44 1.11
C LEU A 533 -25.62 1.50 1.03
N LEU A 534 -26.65 1.35 1.87
CA LEU A 534 -27.74 2.31 1.92
C LEU A 534 -27.36 3.56 2.74
N PRO A 535 -27.63 4.78 2.22
CA PRO A 535 -27.44 6.00 2.98
C PRO A 535 -28.48 6.14 4.12
N PRO A 536 -28.23 6.98 5.14
CA PRO A 536 -29.13 7.13 6.29
C PRO A 536 -30.42 7.94 5.99
N GLY A 537 -30.54 8.52 4.80
CA GLY A 537 -31.65 9.40 4.40
C GLY A 537 -32.59 8.79 3.37
N ASP A 538 -33.13 9.67 2.53
CA ASP A 538 -33.91 9.26 1.37
C ASP A 538 -32.98 8.79 0.25
N TYR A 539 -33.42 7.78 -0.49
CA TYR A 539 -32.60 7.12 -1.52
C TYR A 539 -33.45 6.40 -2.55
N ILE A 540 -32.83 6.05 -3.66
CA ILE A 540 -33.22 4.95 -4.54
C ILE A 540 -32.05 3.97 -4.62
N SER A 541 -32.32 2.66 -4.65
CA SER A 541 -31.31 1.62 -4.73
C SER A 541 -31.81 0.45 -5.58
N LEU A 542 -30.96 -0.03 -6.49
CA LEU A 542 -31.14 -1.24 -7.24
C LEU A 542 -30.19 -2.30 -6.67
N THR A 543 -30.71 -3.47 -6.37
CA THR A 543 -29.91 -4.55 -5.82
C THR A 543 -30.19 -5.87 -6.52
N PHE A 544 -29.16 -6.72 -6.59
CA PHE A 544 -29.26 -8.11 -7.01
C PHE A 544 -29.45 -9.00 -5.80
N GLU A 545 -30.44 -9.89 -5.85
CA GLU A 545 -30.68 -10.92 -4.83
C GLU A 545 -30.02 -12.22 -5.27
N GLN A 546 -29.15 -12.77 -4.43
CA GLN A 546 -28.57 -14.11 -4.61
C GLN A 546 -29.21 -15.10 -3.63
N GLU A 547 -29.70 -16.26 -4.11
CA GLU A 547 -30.38 -17.26 -3.28
C GLU A 547 -29.51 -17.80 -2.13
N LEU A 548 -28.21 -17.90 -2.35
CA LEU A 548 -27.26 -18.38 -1.32
C LEU A 548 -26.98 -17.36 -0.23
N TYR A 549 -27.27 -16.07 -0.46
CA TYR A 549 -27.00 -14.96 0.44
C TYR A 549 -28.23 -14.06 0.61
N PRO A 550 -29.34 -14.59 1.15
CA PRO A 550 -30.64 -13.89 1.14
C PRO A 550 -30.69 -12.63 2.01
N ASP A 551 -29.75 -12.47 2.93
CA ASP A 551 -29.66 -11.32 3.85
C ASP A 551 -28.69 -10.23 3.35
N GLN A 552 -28.07 -10.43 2.18
CA GLN A 552 -27.10 -9.51 1.60
C GLN A 552 -27.63 -8.90 0.29
N MET A 553 -27.48 -7.58 0.16
CA MET A 553 -27.82 -6.84 -1.06
C MET A 553 -26.53 -6.56 -1.85
N PHE A 554 -26.60 -6.77 -3.16
CA PHE A 554 -25.45 -6.55 -4.03
C PHE A 554 -25.76 -5.47 -5.07
N THR A 555 -24.80 -4.59 -5.31
CA THR A 555 -24.82 -3.62 -6.41
C THR A 555 -24.28 -4.24 -7.72
N SER A 556 -23.60 -5.38 -7.65
CA SER A 556 -23.19 -6.17 -8.82
C SER A 556 -23.35 -7.67 -8.59
N ASP A 557 -23.69 -8.41 -9.67
CA ASP A 557 -23.79 -9.87 -9.72
C ASP A 557 -23.24 -10.32 -11.10
N VAL A 558 -21.96 -10.67 -11.13
CA VAL A 558 -21.26 -11.07 -12.35
C VAL A 558 -20.86 -12.54 -12.24
N ARG A 559 -21.25 -13.35 -13.22
CA ARG A 559 -21.14 -14.81 -13.17
C ARG A 559 -20.14 -15.35 -14.18
N GLY A 560 -19.76 -16.62 -14.02
CA GLY A 560 -18.92 -17.35 -14.96
C GLY A 560 -19.60 -17.60 -16.31
N LEU A 561 -18.82 -18.02 -17.31
CA LEU A 561 -19.31 -18.31 -18.67
C LEU A 561 -19.95 -19.71 -18.80
N ASP A 562 -20.04 -20.48 -17.73
CA ASP A 562 -20.41 -21.90 -17.77
C ASP A 562 -21.92 -22.13 -18.04
N GLU A 563 -22.76 -21.14 -17.72
CA GLU A 563 -24.22 -21.27 -17.86
C GLU A 563 -24.70 -20.67 -19.18
N LEU A 564 -25.52 -21.45 -19.88
CA LEU A 564 -26.11 -21.06 -21.17
C LEU A 564 -27.19 -19.98 -21.01
N VAL A 565 -27.95 -20.04 -19.93
CA VAL A 565 -28.98 -19.06 -19.56
C VAL A 565 -28.82 -18.65 -18.12
N ASN A 566 -28.79 -17.37 -17.88
CA ASN A 566 -28.74 -16.80 -16.53
C ASN A 566 -29.98 -15.94 -16.27
N VAL A 567 -30.41 -15.96 -15.00
CA VAL A 567 -31.53 -15.16 -14.49
C VAL A 567 -31.03 -14.38 -13.29
N TRP A 568 -31.04 -13.04 -13.37
CA TRP A 568 -30.72 -12.13 -12.28
C TRP A 568 -32.02 -11.63 -11.64
N ASN A 569 -32.13 -11.79 -10.34
CA ASN A 569 -33.22 -11.25 -9.53
C ASN A 569 -32.87 -9.84 -9.08
N ILE A 570 -33.62 -8.85 -9.53
CA ILE A 570 -33.39 -7.44 -9.31
C ILE A 570 -34.48 -6.86 -8.42
N GLN A 571 -34.07 -6.17 -7.35
CA GLN A 571 -34.98 -5.38 -6.55
C GLN A 571 -34.63 -3.90 -6.64
N ILE A 572 -35.66 -3.06 -6.77
CA ILE A 572 -35.52 -1.60 -6.69
C ILE A 572 -36.35 -1.12 -5.53
N ALA A 573 -35.66 -0.52 -4.54
CA ALA A 573 -36.27 0.04 -3.35
C ALA A 573 -35.96 1.54 -3.23
N GLY A 574 -36.78 2.27 -2.51
CA GLY A 574 -36.53 3.69 -2.30
C GLY A 574 -37.29 4.27 -1.12
N SER A 575 -36.77 5.33 -0.56
CA SER A 575 -37.37 6.10 0.57
C SER A 575 -37.49 7.55 0.18
N GLY A 576 -38.61 8.20 0.55
CA GLY A 576 -38.81 9.63 0.34
C GLY A 576 -38.95 10.08 -1.11
N LEU A 577 -39.26 9.18 -2.02
CA LEU A 577 -39.35 9.48 -3.45
C LEU A 577 -40.71 10.07 -3.81
N GLU A 578 -40.71 11.19 -4.53
CA GLU A 578 -41.90 11.89 -4.99
C GLU A 578 -42.14 11.77 -6.52
N HIS A 579 -41.12 11.29 -7.24
CA HIS A 579 -41.13 11.18 -8.69
C HIS A 579 -41.19 9.71 -9.15
N ASN A 580 -41.69 9.48 -10.34
CA ASN A 580 -41.58 8.17 -10.97
C ASN A 580 -40.12 7.78 -11.17
N ALA A 581 -39.80 6.53 -10.92
CA ALA A 581 -38.50 5.99 -11.21
C ALA A 581 -38.39 5.55 -12.67
N GLN A 582 -37.22 5.70 -13.23
CA GLN A 582 -36.84 5.20 -14.54
C GLN A 582 -35.62 4.27 -14.38
N LEU A 583 -35.71 3.08 -14.94
CA LEU A 583 -34.59 2.17 -15.10
C LEU A 583 -34.08 2.28 -16.53
N SER A 584 -32.78 2.43 -16.69
CA SER A 584 -32.07 2.37 -17.98
C SER A 584 -30.86 1.46 -17.89
N TRP A 585 -30.39 0.99 -19.06
CA TRP A 585 -29.23 0.11 -19.14
C TRP A 585 -28.39 0.38 -20.36
N ALA A 586 -27.08 0.04 -20.25
CA ALA A 586 -26.12 0.15 -21.33
C ALA A 586 -25.06 -0.97 -21.22
N GLU A 587 -24.59 -1.43 -22.36
CA GLU A 587 -23.46 -2.36 -22.41
C GLU A 587 -22.17 -1.63 -22.03
N GLU A 588 -21.44 -2.19 -21.06
CA GLU A 588 -20.04 -1.83 -20.79
C GLU A 588 -19.08 -2.74 -21.58
N LEU A 589 -19.41 -4.04 -21.66
CA LEU A 589 -18.80 -4.99 -22.58
C LEU A 589 -19.89 -5.61 -23.45
N PRO A 590 -19.67 -5.70 -24.77
CA PRO A 590 -20.73 -6.07 -25.69
C PRO A 590 -21.18 -7.52 -25.52
N MET A 591 -22.49 -7.73 -25.54
CA MET A 591 -23.12 -9.05 -25.57
C MET A 591 -23.13 -9.60 -26.99
N ALA A 592 -22.88 -10.89 -27.14
CA ALA A 592 -22.94 -11.56 -28.44
C ALA A 592 -24.31 -11.39 -29.14
N ASP A 593 -24.29 -11.26 -30.47
CA ASP A 593 -25.52 -10.98 -31.27
C ASP A 593 -26.57 -12.06 -31.15
N GLU A 594 -26.15 -13.31 -30.98
CA GLU A 594 -27.03 -14.50 -30.84
C GLU A 594 -27.69 -14.62 -29.47
N MET A 595 -27.26 -13.86 -28.47
CA MET A 595 -27.86 -13.82 -27.15
C MET A 595 -29.02 -12.82 -27.11
N ALA A 596 -30.06 -13.13 -26.36
CA ALA A 596 -31.19 -12.25 -26.07
C ALA A 596 -31.12 -11.77 -24.62
N LEU A 597 -31.57 -10.54 -24.40
CA LEU A 597 -31.85 -9.98 -23.07
C LEU A 597 -33.32 -9.70 -22.93
N ARG A 598 -33.98 -10.22 -21.89
CA ARG A 598 -35.34 -9.86 -21.50
C ARG A 598 -35.35 -9.27 -20.10
N ILE A 599 -35.95 -8.11 -19.96
CA ILE A 599 -36.28 -7.51 -18.65
C ILE A 599 -37.75 -7.84 -18.37
N VAL A 600 -37.99 -8.65 -17.35
CA VAL A 600 -39.33 -9.06 -16.91
C VAL A 600 -39.72 -8.23 -15.70
N ASP A 601 -40.72 -7.39 -15.87
CA ASP A 601 -41.30 -6.59 -14.79
C ASP A 601 -42.50 -7.34 -14.17
N LEU A 602 -42.32 -7.83 -12.94
CA LEU A 602 -43.37 -8.56 -12.26
C LEU A 602 -44.54 -7.67 -11.81
N ASN A 603 -44.24 -6.39 -11.52
CA ASN A 603 -45.26 -5.44 -11.04
C ASN A 603 -46.21 -5.01 -12.16
N SER A 604 -45.70 -4.71 -13.34
CA SER A 604 -46.51 -4.37 -14.52
C SER A 604 -46.92 -5.59 -15.35
N LYS A 605 -46.33 -6.77 -15.07
CA LYS A 605 -46.50 -8.02 -15.85
C LYS A 605 -46.12 -7.88 -17.32
N THR A 606 -45.02 -7.18 -17.58
CA THR A 606 -44.53 -6.94 -18.93
C THR A 606 -43.14 -7.56 -19.14
N VAL A 607 -42.84 -7.88 -20.39
CA VAL A 607 -41.54 -8.32 -20.86
C VAL A 607 -41.03 -7.31 -21.88
N VAL A 608 -39.82 -6.82 -21.65
CA VAL A 608 -39.16 -5.87 -22.53
C VAL A 608 -37.96 -6.53 -23.20
N ASP A 609 -37.81 -6.34 -24.51
CA ASP A 609 -36.63 -6.76 -25.25
C ASP A 609 -35.48 -5.78 -24.97
N GLY A 610 -34.56 -6.19 -24.11
CA GLY A 610 -33.49 -5.33 -23.64
C GLY A 610 -32.41 -4.97 -24.67
N LYS A 611 -32.42 -5.63 -25.86
CA LYS A 611 -31.56 -5.21 -26.98
C LYS A 611 -32.24 -4.18 -27.91
N GLN A 612 -33.57 -4.10 -27.88
CA GLN A 612 -34.31 -3.12 -28.69
C GLN A 612 -34.68 -1.86 -27.94
N GLU A 613 -34.92 -2.01 -26.65
CA GLU A 613 -35.19 -0.92 -25.72
C GLU A 613 -34.04 -0.84 -24.69
N ASN A 614 -33.77 0.35 -24.16
CA ASN A 614 -32.74 0.57 -23.17
C ASN A 614 -33.23 1.30 -21.91
N GLN A 615 -34.55 1.41 -21.75
CA GLN A 615 -35.15 2.06 -20.58
C GLN A 615 -36.60 1.65 -20.37
N ILE A 616 -37.06 1.65 -19.10
CA ILE A 616 -38.45 1.47 -18.70
C ILE A 616 -38.83 2.43 -17.56
N SER A 617 -40.11 2.81 -17.48
CA SER A 617 -40.68 3.57 -16.39
C SER A 617 -41.31 2.65 -15.37
N LEU A 618 -40.97 2.81 -14.08
CA LEU A 618 -41.34 1.91 -12.99
C LEU A 618 -42.45 2.47 -12.05
N GLY A 619 -42.86 3.73 -12.26
CA GLY A 619 -43.72 4.41 -11.29
C GLY A 619 -42.98 4.85 -10.00
N ILE A 620 -43.72 5.15 -8.93
CA ILE A 620 -43.19 5.55 -7.65
C ILE A 620 -42.70 4.33 -6.87
N ILE A 621 -41.44 4.31 -6.49
CA ILE A 621 -40.82 3.22 -5.72
C ILE A 621 -41.00 3.45 -4.22
N ASN A 622 -41.18 2.37 -3.46
CA ASN A 622 -41.37 2.40 -2.02
C ASN A 622 -40.49 1.36 -1.33
N LYS A 623 -39.94 1.68 -0.17
CA LYS A 623 -39.06 0.79 0.59
C LYS A 623 -39.74 -0.46 1.16
N HIS A 624 -41.06 -0.38 1.42
CA HIS A 624 -41.83 -1.49 1.99
C HIS A 624 -42.38 -2.45 0.93
N PHE A 625 -42.41 -1.99 -0.33
CA PHE A 625 -42.86 -2.76 -1.48
C PHE A 625 -41.86 -2.55 -2.61
N PRO A 626 -40.70 -3.22 -2.56
CA PRO A 626 -39.69 -3.11 -3.62
C PRO A 626 -40.25 -3.50 -4.97
N HIS A 627 -39.86 -2.82 -6.02
CA HIS A 627 -40.19 -3.19 -7.39
C HIS A 627 -39.30 -4.35 -7.81
N LYS A 628 -39.93 -5.45 -8.28
CA LYS A 628 -39.22 -6.69 -8.63
C LYS A 628 -39.10 -6.87 -10.12
N LEU A 629 -37.91 -7.12 -10.59
CA LEU A 629 -37.57 -7.36 -11.98
C LEU A 629 -36.68 -8.61 -12.08
N TYR A 630 -36.73 -9.25 -13.26
CA TYR A 630 -35.71 -10.22 -13.66
C TYR A 630 -35.02 -9.77 -14.93
N ALA A 631 -33.71 -9.88 -14.99
CA ALA A 631 -32.95 -9.84 -16.23
C ALA A 631 -32.61 -11.29 -16.62
N ILE A 632 -32.98 -11.68 -17.85
CA ILE A 632 -32.74 -13.01 -18.36
C ILE A 632 -31.89 -12.90 -19.62
N VAL A 633 -30.75 -13.60 -19.64
CA VAL A 633 -29.84 -13.58 -20.78
C VAL A 633 -29.52 -15.01 -21.21
N GLY A 634 -29.55 -15.24 -22.51
CA GLY A 634 -29.27 -16.54 -23.12
C GLY A 634 -29.80 -16.65 -24.55
N PRO A 635 -29.88 -17.87 -25.11
CA PRO A 635 -30.52 -18.10 -26.41
C PRO A 635 -31.99 -17.66 -26.42
N PRO A 636 -32.49 -16.97 -27.49
CA PRO A 636 -33.79 -16.32 -27.51
C PRO A 636 -34.96 -17.23 -27.10
N ASP A 637 -35.04 -18.44 -27.63
CA ASP A 637 -36.14 -19.37 -27.35
C ASP A 637 -36.25 -19.75 -25.88
N LEU A 638 -35.08 -19.97 -25.22
CA LEU A 638 -35.02 -20.34 -23.81
C LEU A 638 -35.37 -19.16 -22.91
N VAL A 639 -34.87 -17.98 -23.27
CA VAL A 639 -35.11 -16.74 -22.50
C VAL A 639 -36.60 -16.37 -22.55
N ASP A 640 -37.26 -16.50 -23.73
CA ASP A 640 -38.68 -16.23 -23.89
C ASP A 640 -39.58 -17.24 -23.13
N ASP A 641 -39.17 -18.50 -23.04
CA ASP A 641 -39.92 -19.52 -22.28
C ASP A 641 -39.80 -19.26 -20.77
N ILE A 642 -38.60 -18.94 -20.25
CA ILE A 642 -38.40 -18.58 -18.83
C ILE A 642 -39.20 -17.31 -18.49
N ALA A 643 -39.20 -16.30 -19.34
CA ALA A 643 -39.94 -15.07 -19.12
C ALA A 643 -41.46 -15.36 -18.99
N LYS A 644 -42.03 -16.25 -19.82
CA LYS A 644 -43.40 -16.68 -19.71
C LYS A 644 -43.67 -17.44 -18.40
N GLU A 645 -42.78 -18.33 -17.99
CA GLU A 645 -42.92 -19.10 -16.76
C GLU A 645 -42.91 -18.16 -15.52
N LEU A 646 -42.04 -17.18 -15.48
CA LEU A 646 -41.97 -16.19 -14.40
C LEU A 646 -43.30 -15.41 -14.29
N LEU A 647 -43.85 -14.95 -15.40
CA LEU A 647 -45.12 -14.23 -15.38
C LEU A 647 -46.30 -15.15 -15.01
N ALA A 648 -46.30 -16.41 -15.44
CA ALA A 648 -47.35 -17.38 -15.13
C ALA A 648 -47.32 -17.81 -13.64
N ALA A 649 -46.17 -17.67 -12.95
CA ALA A 649 -46.06 -17.99 -11.55
C ALA A 649 -46.72 -16.94 -10.63
N ILE A 650 -47.09 -15.74 -11.13
CA ILE A 650 -47.76 -14.70 -10.37
C ILE A 650 -49.23 -15.08 -10.17
N PRO A 651 -49.73 -15.24 -8.93
CA PRO A 651 -51.15 -15.54 -8.69
C PRO A 651 -52.07 -14.44 -9.24
N GLU A 652 -53.10 -14.81 -9.95
CA GLU A 652 -54.10 -13.84 -10.44
C GLU A 652 -55.14 -13.49 -9.38
N GLU A 653 -55.37 -14.40 -8.43
CA GLU A 653 -56.38 -14.28 -7.37
C GLU A 653 -55.79 -14.68 -6.01
N PHE A 654 -56.44 -14.22 -4.91
CA PHE A 654 -56.15 -14.72 -3.58
C PHE A 654 -56.50 -16.20 -3.48
N VAL A 655 -55.49 -17.06 -3.31
CA VAL A 655 -55.69 -18.50 -3.19
C VAL A 655 -55.13 -18.97 -1.84
N LEU A 656 -55.94 -19.66 -1.09
CA LEU A 656 -55.53 -20.41 0.09
C LEU A 656 -55.59 -21.90 -0.23
N HIS A 657 -54.46 -22.53 -0.30
CA HIS A 657 -54.36 -23.97 -0.48
C HIS A 657 -54.69 -24.74 0.79
N ASN A 658 -55.17 -25.97 0.65
CA ASN A 658 -55.35 -26.82 1.79
C ASN A 658 -54.03 -27.04 2.52
N ASN A 659 -54.05 -26.96 3.85
CA ASN A 659 -52.89 -27.23 4.66
C ASN A 659 -52.44 -28.70 4.52
N TYR A 660 -51.13 -28.93 4.51
CA TYR A 660 -50.55 -30.27 4.41
C TYR A 660 -49.39 -30.42 5.43
N PRO A 661 -49.39 -31.56 6.15
CA PRO A 661 -50.40 -32.62 6.24
C PRO A 661 -51.70 -32.15 6.92
N ASN A 662 -52.82 -32.75 6.53
CA ASN A 662 -54.12 -32.52 7.18
C ASN A 662 -54.81 -33.86 7.36
N PRO A 663 -55.02 -34.39 8.62
CA PRO A 663 -54.71 -33.73 9.89
C PRO A 663 -53.24 -33.57 10.16
N PHE A 664 -52.84 -32.53 10.92
CA PHE A 664 -51.44 -32.20 11.23
C PHE A 664 -51.02 -32.77 12.59
N ASN A 665 -49.71 -33.05 12.75
CA ASN A 665 -49.10 -33.46 14.03
C ASN A 665 -47.57 -33.19 14.01
N PRO A 666 -47.02 -32.28 14.80
CA PRO A 666 -47.65 -31.10 15.38
C PRO A 666 -47.61 -29.87 14.44
N VAL A 667 -47.07 -29.98 13.24
CA VAL A 667 -46.85 -28.89 12.27
C VAL A 667 -47.59 -29.15 10.96
N THR A 668 -48.16 -28.14 10.35
CA THR A 668 -48.67 -28.15 8.99
C THR A 668 -48.17 -26.96 8.20
N ASN A 669 -48.00 -27.16 6.88
CA ASN A 669 -47.69 -26.07 5.96
C ASN A 669 -49.00 -25.50 5.39
N ILE A 670 -49.10 -24.18 5.42
CA ILE A 670 -50.19 -23.46 4.79
C ILE A 670 -49.57 -22.70 3.60
N LYS A 671 -49.95 -23.11 2.38
CA LYS A 671 -49.55 -22.43 1.15
C LYS A 671 -50.68 -21.49 0.74
N PHE A 672 -50.35 -20.24 0.47
CA PHE A 672 -51.30 -19.26 -0.05
C PHE A 672 -50.68 -18.47 -1.20
N GLY A 673 -51.51 -18.05 -2.14
CA GLY A 673 -51.12 -17.12 -3.21
C GLY A 673 -51.73 -15.76 -2.92
N LEU A 674 -50.92 -14.74 -3.00
CA LEU A 674 -51.35 -13.34 -2.93
C LEU A 674 -51.13 -12.72 -4.29
N PRO A 675 -52.15 -12.20 -4.96
CA PRO A 675 -51.98 -11.33 -6.12
C PRO A 675 -51.26 -10.07 -5.61
N GLU A 676 -50.38 -9.49 -6.40
CA GLU A 676 -49.69 -8.27 -6.01
C GLU A 676 -50.71 -7.16 -5.68
N PRO A 677 -50.40 -6.28 -4.70
CA PRO A 677 -51.28 -5.20 -4.35
C PRO A 677 -51.47 -4.28 -5.55
N LYS A 678 -52.71 -4.14 -5.99
CA LYS A 678 -53.08 -3.07 -6.92
C LYS A 678 -53.05 -1.77 -6.15
N ASN A 679 -52.23 -0.79 -6.62
CA ASN A 679 -52.26 0.58 -6.12
C ASN A 679 -53.62 1.20 -6.25
#